data_9b528a92a140bbc434980004dd146bb7
#
_entry.id   9b528a92a140bbc434980004dd146bb7
#
_cell.length_a   1.000
_cell.length_b   1.000
_cell.length_c   1.000
_cell.angle_alpha   90.00
_cell.angle_beta   90.00
_cell.angle_gamma   90.00
#
_symmetry.space_group_name_H-M   'P 1'
#
loop_
_entity.id
_entity.type
_entity.pdbx_description
1 polymer ?
#
loop_
_entity_poly.entity_id
_entity_poly.type
_entity_poly.pdbx_seq_one_letter_code
_entity_poly.pdbx_strand_id
1 'polypeptide(L)'
;MEVDIVVVAGEPGGCGVGDLVGLGREGLVLNEAAEGFGMDEDLFLHPNEQRSLVGGPESLGTPDLHPKDEDLFLGTPDLGHPRFLLNHDWKSETAGGWGIYSQRMESSPVSGTNLLETAASSYLRSARHQPVRWHPWGEAAFTRAQAEDKPILLDIGAVWCHWCHVMDRESYEDAEVAKIINEHFVAVKVDRDERPDVDARYQAAVSAITGQGGWPLTAFLTPDGRPYFGGTYIPREERYGRPGIRQVLLAMAQVWHERRDEALETAGSVMSAIEHNESFSGGGGDLSLVLVDKIAASALAKFDPRYGGFGSQPKFPHSSSLDLLLEVAMSRDPEKPETARAREAFTVTLEKMARGGVYDQLAGGFHRYSVDERWVVPHFEKMLYDNTELLRNYVHGFQSFVREDFKETAREIVGWLDGTMTDRERGGFYASQDADVGLDDDGDYFTWTLDEAKAVLEGPELAFAADYWDISELGDMHHNSAKNVLHVNSTLEERAAQGANLEQLRGLRDAARQKLLAARSLRPTPFIDKTLYTGWNAMAVTAYLETARVLRMDSVREFALLTLNRLLNEAWDGAGTLNHVIAYPEEAGAGTAAEKAPGTLDDYAFTVHACIDAWFAGGNMNFYRAAVIVADAMIARFYDSTAGAFYDAAASEKGQIPLGALGARRKPLQDSPTPAGNPTAASALLRLEALSGRQEYREIAEDTLGCFAGIVEHFGLYAGSYGLALERLLQDPVQVVVVGSGAAAARLEATAVARFAVNKTVMRIAPDRLVAGGIPEALEETLLQVLKPEGAAAWALVCQGRTCLPPITDAEGLLKALEGAG
;
A
#
# COMPACT_ATOMS: atom_id res chain seq x y z
N MET A 1 6.61 25.72 -13.19
CA MET A 1 7.00 26.50 -11.99
C MET A 1 8.15 25.72 -11.38
N GLU A 2 9.35 26.24 -11.50
CA GLU A 2 10.55 25.62 -10.97
C GLU A 2 10.50 25.65 -9.44
N VAL A 3 10.72 24.52 -8.81
CA VAL A 3 10.90 24.44 -7.37
C VAL A 3 12.32 23.99 -7.11
N ASP A 4 13.20 24.96 -6.82
CA ASP A 4 14.57 24.70 -6.41
C ASP A 4 14.61 24.18 -4.98
N ILE A 5 15.10 22.96 -4.79
CA ILE A 5 15.53 22.51 -3.47
C ILE A 5 16.85 23.22 -3.17
N VAL A 6 16.79 24.30 -2.42
CA VAL A 6 18.01 24.97 -1.92
C VAL A 6 18.50 24.20 -0.70
N VAL A 7 19.47 23.32 -0.90
CA VAL A 7 20.32 22.86 0.20
C VAL A 7 21.31 23.98 0.51
N VAL A 8 21.03 24.78 1.53
CA VAL A 8 21.96 25.81 2.00
C VAL A 8 23.06 25.11 2.79
N ALA A 9 24.20 24.89 2.15
CA ALA A 9 25.45 24.65 2.86
C ALA A 9 25.88 26.00 3.48
N GLY A 10 25.54 26.21 4.75
CA GLY A 10 25.95 27.40 5.51
C GLY A 10 27.35 27.29 6.00
N GLU A 11 28.23 28.18 5.56
CA GLU A 11 29.46 28.47 6.30
C GLU A 11 29.11 29.07 7.69
N PRO A 12 29.90 28.84 8.74
CA PRO A 12 29.63 29.31 10.10
C PRO A 12 29.96 30.81 10.25
N GLY A 13 28.95 31.65 10.06
CA GLY A 13 29.10 33.08 10.25
C GLY A 13 27.76 33.80 10.29
N GLY A 14 27.23 33.93 11.49
CA GLY A 14 26.26 34.90 11.99
C GLY A 14 25.25 35.53 11.06
N CYS A 15 24.01 35.05 11.12
CA CYS A 15 22.85 35.84 10.73
C CYS A 15 21.73 35.74 11.77
N GLY A 16 21.11 36.89 12.06
CA GLY A 16 20.14 37.04 13.14
C GLY A 16 18.74 36.55 12.75
N VAL A 17 17.94 36.39 13.79
CA VAL A 17 16.59 35.79 13.84
C VAL A 17 15.51 36.53 13.02
N GLY A 18 15.87 37.28 11.99
CA GLY A 18 14.91 38.12 11.23
C GLY A 18 14.38 37.53 9.90
N ASP A 19 15.06 36.58 9.30
CA ASP A 19 14.78 36.19 7.90
C ASP A 19 14.08 34.83 7.71
N LEU A 20 13.63 34.20 8.79
CA LEU A 20 12.95 32.88 8.73
C LEU A 20 11.44 32.94 8.41
N VAL A 21 10.86 34.12 8.26
CA VAL A 21 9.42 34.29 7.96
C VAL A 21 9.08 34.21 6.46
N GLY A 22 10.09 34.18 5.59
CA GLY A 22 9.91 34.10 4.14
C GLY A 22 9.85 32.69 3.54
N LEU A 23 10.26 31.69 4.29
CA LEU A 23 10.43 30.29 3.79
C LEU A 23 9.19 29.41 3.97
N GLY A 24 8.12 29.91 4.55
CA GLY A 24 6.86 29.18 4.78
C GLY A 24 5.96 28.97 3.57
N ARG A 25 6.40 29.29 2.36
CA ARG A 25 5.62 29.10 1.12
C ARG A 25 6.20 28.08 0.14
N GLU A 26 7.32 27.49 0.44
CA GLU A 26 8.04 26.58 -0.47
C GLU A 26 8.13 25.12 0.03
N GLY A 27 7.24 24.71 0.93
CA GLY A 27 7.08 23.31 1.36
C GLY A 27 6.48 22.38 0.31
N LEU A 28 6.74 22.64 -0.96
CA LEU A 28 6.09 22.02 -2.12
C LEU A 28 6.80 20.76 -2.64
N VAL A 29 7.92 20.40 -2.07
CA VAL A 29 8.77 19.35 -2.65
C VAL A 29 8.23 17.94 -2.42
N LEU A 30 7.39 17.76 -1.39
CA LEU A 30 6.85 16.43 -1.08
C LEU A 30 5.76 15.95 -2.06
N ASN A 31 5.09 16.85 -2.78
CA ASN A 31 4.04 16.44 -3.70
C ASN A 31 4.59 15.91 -5.03
N GLU A 32 5.72 16.44 -5.51
CA GLU A 32 6.40 15.90 -6.70
C GLU A 32 7.20 14.63 -6.36
N ALA A 33 7.74 14.54 -5.15
CA ALA A 33 8.34 13.29 -4.67
C ALA A 33 7.29 12.18 -4.45
N ALA A 34 6.06 12.55 -4.11
CA ALA A 34 4.96 11.60 -3.96
C ALA A 34 4.44 11.07 -5.30
N GLU A 35 4.45 11.90 -6.34
CA GLU A 35 4.19 11.44 -7.71
C GLU A 35 5.35 10.59 -8.26
N GLY A 36 6.56 10.75 -7.76
CA GLY A 36 7.73 9.90 -8.05
C GLY A 36 7.70 8.54 -7.35
N PHE A 37 6.89 8.36 -6.31
CA PHE A 37 6.58 7.05 -5.74
C PHE A 37 5.55 6.25 -6.56
N GLY A 38 4.80 6.91 -7.42
CA GLY A 38 4.07 6.29 -8.50
C GLY A 38 5.07 5.99 -9.62
N MET A 39 5.61 4.80 -9.61
CA MET A 39 6.60 4.23 -10.50
C MET A 39 6.49 4.76 -11.92
N ASP A 40 7.49 5.51 -12.35
CA ASP A 40 7.67 5.91 -13.73
C ASP A 40 8.24 4.68 -14.50
N GLU A 41 7.37 3.67 -14.75
CA GLU A 41 7.70 2.53 -15.60
C GLU A 41 7.86 2.90 -17.07
N ASP A 42 7.42 4.08 -17.51
CA ASP A 42 7.63 4.58 -18.86
C ASP A 42 9.11 4.75 -19.26
N LEU A 43 10.03 4.66 -18.27
CA LEU A 43 11.47 4.59 -18.54
C LEU A 43 11.97 3.17 -18.81
N PHE A 44 11.10 2.16 -18.68
CA PHE A 44 11.42 0.74 -18.88
C PHE A 44 10.64 0.11 -20.05
N LEU A 45 10.31 0.91 -21.07
CA LEU A 45 9.78 0.37 -22.30
C LEU A 45 10.75 -0.65 -22.88
N HIS A 46 10.25 -1.85 -23.16
CA HIS A 46 10.96 -2.92 -23.82
C HIS A 46 11.64 -2.43 -25.10
N PRO A 47 12.80 -2.94 -25.48
CA PRO A 47 13.58 -2.48 -26.64
C PRO A 47 12.83 -2.48 -27.98
N ASN A 48 11.65 -3.07 -28.07
CA ASN A 48 10.88 -3.19 -29.30
C ASN A 48 9.95 -2.00 -29.60
N GLU A 49 9.60 -1.15 -28.66
CA GLU A 49 8.68 -0.01 -28.91
C GLU A 49 9.29 1.13 -29.72
N GLN A 50 10.61 1.26 -29.71
CA GLN A 50 11.28 2.33 -30.50
C GLN A 50 11.33 2.05 -32.02
N ARG A 51 10.88 0.90 -32.51
CA ARG A 51 10.89 0.58 -33.95
C ARG A 51 9.65 1.00 -34.73
N SER A 52 8.54 1.37 -34.10
CA SER A 52 7.28 1.69 -34.80
C SER A 52 7.10 3.17 -35.16
N LEU A 53 8.06 4.05 -34.84
CA LEU A 53 8.00 5.49 -35.18
C LEU A 53 8.75 5.89 -36.46
N VAL A 54 9.14 4.93 -37.30
CA VAL A 54 9.73 5.21 -38.61
C VAL A 54 8.84 4.64 -39.72
N GLY A 55 7.74 5.30 -39.98
CA GLY A 55 6.91 5.12 -41.17
C GLY A 55 6.88 6.45 -41.95
N GLY A 56 7.40 6.44 -43.17
CA GLY A 56 7.74 7.55 -44.02
C GLY A 56 6.57 8.41 -44.55
N PRO A 57 6.88 9.41 -45.36
CA PRO A 57 6.21 10.69 -45.42
C PRO A 57 5.08 10.77 -46.46
N GLU A 58 3.97 11.39 -46.10
CA GLU A 58 3.21 12.14 -47.08
C GLU A 58 2.72 13.49 -46.52
N SER A 59 2.98 14.49 -47.33
CA SER A 59 2.88 15.91 -47.21
C SER A 59 1.55 16.48 -46.73
N LEU A 60 1.61 17.56 -45.89
CA LEU A 60 0.87 18.79 -46.13
C LEU A 60 1.26 19.88 -45.10
N GLY A 61 1.82 20.98 -45.64
CA GLY A 61 1.60 22.36 -45.19
C GLY A 61 2.18 22.79 -43.85
N THR A 62 3.36 23.39 -43.89
CA THR A 62 3.91 24.28 -42.87
C THR A 62 3.10 25.59 -42.74
N PRO A 63 3.06 26.18 -41.50
CA PRO A 63 3.58 27.53 -41.40
C PRO A 63 4.72 27.63 -40.37
N ASP A 64 5.65 28.51 -40.75
CA ASP A 64 6.84 28.91 -40.02
C ASP A 64 6.61 29.27 -38.55
N LEU A 65 7.41 28.73 -37.66
CA LEU A 65 7.73 29.33 -36.38
C LEU A 65 9.22 29.20 -36.11
N HIS A 66 9.84 30.35 -35.87
CA HIS A 66 11.25 30.56 -35.64
C HIS A 66 11.83 29.78 -34.44
N PRO A 67 13.11 29.40 -34.50
CA PRO A 67 13.82 28.72 -33.43
C PRO A 67 14.28 29.73 -32.37
N LYS A 68 13.66 29.69 -31.22
CA LYS A 68 14.18 30.24 -29.95
C LYS A 68 13.38 29.55 -28.83
N ASP A 69 13.85 28.41 -28.38
CA ASP A 69 13.58 27.87 -27.07
C ASP A 69 14.34 26.53 -26.95
N GLU A 70 15.63 26.56 -27.18
CA GLU A 70 16.60 25.63 -26.61
C GLU A 70 17.06 26.26 -25.29
N ASP A 71 16.31 26.04 -24.21
CA ASP A 71 16.76 26.24 -22.82
C ASP A 71 15.58 25.96 -21.88
N LEU A 72 15.14 24.73 -21.83
CA LEU A 72 14.23 24.25 -20.74
C LEU A 72 14.50 22.80 -20.43
N PHE A 73 15.78 22.51 -20.15
CA PHE A 73 16.10 21.36 -19.31
C PHE A 73 16.32 21.92 -17.90
N LEU A 74 15.30 21.73 -17.09
CA LEU A 74 15.31 22.06 -15.67
C LEU A 74 16.49 21.39 -14.98
N GLY A 75 17.36 22.21 -14.45
CA GLY A 75 18.47 21.76 -13.62
C GLY A 75 17.93 21.08 -12.37
N THR A 76 18.13 19.79 -12.28
CA THR A 76 18.13 19.13 -10.96
C THR A 76 19.13 19.84 -10.07
N PRO A 77 18.82 20.09 -8.80
CA PRO A 77 19.77 20.70 -7.88
C PRO A 77 21.03 19.84 -7.86
N ASP A 78 22.11 20.46 -8.22
CA ASP A 78 23.43 19.82 -8.24
C ASP A 78 23.85 19.52 -6.80
N LEU A 79 23.49 18.35 -6.32
CA LEU A 79 24.14 17.72 -5.16
C LEU A 79 25.53 17.28 -5.62
N GLY A 80 26.30 18.22 -6.17
CA GLY A 80 27.62 18.22 -6.77
C GLY A 80 28.41 16.92 -6.95
N HIS A 81 28.09 15.82 -6.33
CA HIS A 81 28.93 14.63 -6.24
C HIS A 81 28.45 13.36 -6.97
N PRO A 82 27.19 12.94 -6.98
CA PRO A 82 26.81 11.69 -7.66
C PRO A 82 27.02 11.72 -9.16
N ARG A 83 26.77 12.87 -9.82
CA ARG A 83 26.97 13.02 -11.28
C ARG A 83 28.44 13.01 -11.68
N PHE A 84 29.34 13.50 -10.82
CA PHE A 84 30.77 13.53 -11.11
C PHE A 84 31.40 12.13 -11.10
N LEU A 85 30.84 11.19 -10.31
CA LEU A 85 31.31 9.82 -10.20
C LEU A 85 31.08 8.99 -11.48
N LEU A 86 30.18 9.40 -12.36
CA LEU A 86 29.82 8.72 -13.61
C LEU A 86 30.24 9.46 -14.87
N ASN A 87 31.12 10.47 -14.78
CA ASN A 87 31.52 11.32 -15.91
C ASN A 87 32.54 10.67 -16.84
N HIS A 88 32.57 11.09 -18.10
CA HIS A 88 33.32 10.53 -19.23
C HIS A 88 34.85 10.37 -19.03
N ASP A 89 35.48 11.12 -18.16
CA ASP A 89 36.92 11.06 -17.88
C ASP A 89 37.36 9.72 -17.27
N TRP A 90 36.38 8.96 -16.78
CA TRP A 90 36.60 7.65 -16.18
C TRP A 90 37.00 6.54 -17.19
N LYS A 91 36.69 6.70 -18.49
CA LYS A 91 36.99 5.66 -19.51
C LYS A 91 38.45 5.54 -19.88
N SER A 92 39.30 6.51 -19.53
CA SER A 92 40.70 6.53 -20.00
C SER A 92 41.73 5.98 -18.99
N GLU A 93 41.40 5.85 -17.70
CA GLU A 93 42.39 5.49 -16.68
C GLU A 93 42.32 4.04 -16.18
N THR A 94 41.31 3.27 -16.55
CA THR A 94 41.07 1.93 -16.01
C THR A 94 42.00 0.83 -16.58
N ALA A 95 42.79 1.09 -17.60
CA ALA A 95 43.64 0.07 -18.24
C ALA A 95 45.02 -0.15 -17.58
N GLY A 96 45.43 0.69 -16.65
CA GLY A 96 46.83 0.70 -16.20
C GLY A 96 47.10 0.33 -14.72
N GLY A 97 46.11 0.33 -13.87
CA GLY A 97 46.35 0.32 -12.39
C GLY A 97 46.15 -1.01 -11.64
N TRP A 98 45.46 -1.95 -12.23
CA TRP A 98 45.00 -3.15 -11.51
C TRP A 98 46.03 -4.29 -11.36
N GLY A 99 47.16 -4.19 -12.04
CA GLY A 99 48.21 -5.20 -12.00
C GLY A 99 49.02 -5.27 -10.68
N ILE A 100 48.90 -4.30 -9.80
CA ILE A 100 49.79 -4.20 -8.58
C ILE A 100 49.11 -4.73 -7.32
N TYR A 101 47.75 -4.79 -7.29
CA TYR A 101 47.02 -5.23 -6.09
C TYR A 101 46.83 -6.72 -5.94
N SER A 102 47.03 -7.52 -7.02
CA SER A 102 46.84 -8.98 -6.99
C SER A 102 47.96 -9.76 -6.28
N GLN A 103 49.07 -9.12 -5.91
CA GLN A 103 50.24 -9.85 -5.34
C GLN A 103 50.40 -9.73 -3.81
N ARG A 104 49.46 -9.08 -3.07
CA ARG A 104 49.59 -8.89 -1.62
C ARG A 104 48.55 -9.57 -0.74
N MET A 105 47.61 -10.33 -1.26
CA MET A 105 46.60 -11.04 -0.47
C MET A 105 46.51 -12.53 -0.80
N GLU A 106 47.61 -13.27 -0.61
CA GLU A 106 47.55 -14.70 -0.32
C GLU A 106 47.43 -14.86 1.22
N SER A 107 46.21 -14.80 1.71
CA SER A 107 45.86 -15.29 3.05
C SER A 107 44.48 -15.94 3.00
N SER A 108 44.52 -17.26 3.12
CA SER A 108 43.44 -18.22 3.42
C SER A 108 42.03 -17.95 2.88
N PRO A 109 41.42 -18.88 2.15
CA PRO A 109 40.01 -18.78 1.76
C PRO A 109 39.16 -18.95 3.01
N VAL A 110 38.62 -17.84 3.57
CA VAL A 110 37.48 -17.90 4.45
C VAL A 110 36.32 -18.25 3.54
N SER A 111 35.82 -19.47 3.64
CA SER A 111 34.62 -19.94 2.95
C SER A 111 33.41 -19.16 3.48
N GLY A 112 33.12 -17.98 2.90
CA GLY A 112 31.92 -17.26 3.18
C GLY A 112 30.75 -17.90 2.41
N THR A 113 29.82 -18.49 3.11
CA THR A 113 28.56 -19.02 2.57
C THR A 113 27.58 -17.89 2.38
N ASN A 114 26.66 -18.02 1.39
CA ASN A 114 25.47 -17.21 1.26
C ASN A 114 24.56 -17.52 2.48
N LEU A 115 24.20 -16.50 3.28
CA LEU A 115 23.49 -16.69 4.54
C LEU A 115 21.96 -16.68 4.37
N LEU A 116 21.44 -16.54 3.16
CA LEU A 116 20.01 -16.52 2.88
C LEU A 116 19.36 -17.91 2.81
N GLU A 117 20.16 -18.99 2.86
CA GLU A 117 19.63 -20.36 2.81
C GLU A 117 18.66 -20.66 3.96
N THR A 118 18.88 -20.03 5.12
CA THR A 118 18.07 -20.20 6.33
C THR A 118 17.12 -19.02 6.60
N ALA A 119 17.03 -18.06 5.67
CA ALA A 119 16.13 -16.93 5.82
C ALA A 119 14.67 -17.39 5.83
N ALA A 120 13.83 -16.71 6.61
CA ALA A 120 12.40 -17.04 6.71
C ALA A 120 11.59 -16.48 5.53
N SER A 121 11.98 -15.31 5.00
CA SER A 121 11.34 -14.71 3.82
C SER A 121 11.52 -15.56 2.57
N SER A 122 10.44 -15.73 1.80
CA SER A 122 10.44 -16.41 0.49
C SER A 122 11.35 -15.69 -0.51
N TYR A 123 11.32 -14.35 -0.51
CA TYR A 123 12.16 -13.52 -1.36
C TYR A 123 13.65 -13.69 -1.06
N LEU A 124 14.03 -13.66 0.21
CA LEU A 124 15.43 -13.87 0.58
C LEU A 124 15.91 -15.29 0.21
N ARG A 125 15.09 -16.31 0.48
CA ARG A 125 15.44 -17.70 0.11
C ARG A 125 15.56 -17.93 -1.39
N SER A 126 14.83 -17.19 -2.22
CA SER A 126 14.97 -17.30 -3.68
C SER A 126 16.40 -17.02 -4.14
N ALA A 127 17.11 -16.13 -3.45
CA ALA A 127 18.50 -15.75 -3.75
C ALA A 127 19.57 -16.67 -3.12
N ARG A 128 19.19 -17.73 -2.38
CA ARG A 128 20.16 -18.61 -1.68
C ARG A 128 21.19 -19.31 -2.57
N HIS A 129 20.86 -19.51 -3.84
CA HIS A 129 21.72 -20.20 -4.82
C HIS A 129 22.68 -19.25 -5.54
N GLN A 130 22.50 -17.94 -5.37
CA GLN A 130 23.33 -16.93 -6.03
C GLN A 130 24.78 -16.99 -5.52
N PRO A 131 25.79 -16.73 -6.39
CA PRO A 131 27.19 -16.72 -6.02
C PRO A 131 27.60 -15.53 -5.16
N VAL A 132 26.73 -14.53 -4.98
CA VAL A 132 26.90 -13.40 -4.05
C VAL A 132 26.79 -13.91 -2.61
N ARG A 133 27.68 -13.44 -1.73
CA ARG A 133 27.67 -13.77 -0.30
C ARG A 133 26.73 -12.86 0.47
N TRP A 134 25.45 -13.05 0.23
CA TRP A 134 24.40 -12.27 0.86
C TRP A 134 24.29 -12.46 2.37
N HIS A 135 24.03 -11.35 3.04
CA HIS A 135 23.55 -11.32 4.42
C HIS A 135 22.08 -10.85 4.44
N PRO A 136 21.24 -11.37 5.34
CA PRO A 136 20.03 -10.66 5.71
C PRO A 136 20.38 -9.36 6.44
N TRP A 137 19.44 -8.43 6.53
CA TRP A 137 19.58 -7.24 7.34
C TRP A 137 19.76 -7.60 8.82
N GLY A 138 20.82 -7.11 9.46
CA GLY A 138 21.09 -7.38 10.86
C GLY A 138 22.52 -7.01 11.27
N GLU A 139 22.77 -7.01 12.57
CA GLU A 139 24.03 -6.59 13.20
C GLU A 139 25.28 -7.31 12.65
N ALA A 140 25.12 -8.57 12.27
CA ALA A 140 26.22 -9.37 11.72
C ALA A 140 26.81 -8.78 10.42
N ALA A 141 25.97 -8.26 9.51
CA ALA A 141 26.41 -7.63 8.28
C ALA A 141 27.19 -6.33 8.55
N PHE A 142 26.68 -5.50 9.43
CA PHE A 142 27.31 -4.21 9.80
C PHE A 142 28.63 -4.41 10.55
N THR A 143 28.66 -5.34 11.49
CA THR A 143 29.90 -5.70 12.22
C THR A 143 30.97 -6.17 11.25
N ARG A 144 30.59 -6.99 10.25
CA ARG A 144 31.51 -7.45 9.21
C ARG A 144 31.98 -6.29 8.34
N ALA A 145 31.09 -5.41 7.90
CA ALA A 145 31.44 -4.25 7.08
C ALA A 145 32.44 -3.32 7.78
N GLN A 146 32.23 -3.07 9.07
CA GLN A 146 33.14 -2.29 9.90
C GLN A 146 34.50 -2.98 10.12
N ALA A 147 34.50 -4.29 10.39
CA ALA A 147 35.72 -5.05 10.62
C ALA A 147 36.59 -5.19 9.34
N GLU A 148 35.97 -5.34 8.19
CA GLU A 148 36.65 -5.44 6.89
C GLU A 148 36.87 -4.06 6.23
N ASP A 149 36.37 -2.98 6.81
CA ASP A 149 36.40 -1.61 6.28
C ASP A 149 35.83 -1.54 4.83
N LYS A 150 34.73 -2.26 4.59
CA LYS A 150 34.06 -2.35 3.28
C LYS A 150 32.73 -1.62 3.31
N PRO A 151 32.38 -0.94 2.21
CA PRO A 151 31.02 -0.41 2.03
C PRO A 151 30.02 -1.55 1.92
N ILE A 152 28.75 -1.26 2.24
CA ILE A 152 27.65 -2.19 2.10
C ILE A 152 27.01 -1.97 0.73
N LEU A 153 26.77 -3.05 -0.02
CA LEU A 153 25.82 -3.08 -1.13
C LEU A 153 24.49 -3.56 -0.57
N LEU A 154 23.49 -2.69 -0.55
CA LEU A 154 22.14 -2.99 -0.12
C LEU A 154 21.25 -3.19 -1.35
N ASP A 155 20.54 -4.32 -1.39
CA ASP A 155 19.51 -4.63 -2.36
C ASP A 155 18.18 -4.85 -1.62
N ILE A 156 17.13 -4.08 -1.99
CA ILE A 156 15.80 -4.19 -1.41
C ILE A 156 14.82 -4.52 -2.53
N GLY A 157 14.01 -5.55 -2.31
CA GLY A 157 13.01 -5.98 -3.26
C GLY A 157 11.91 -6.79 -2.60
N ALA A 158 11.10 -7.46 -3.41
CA ALA A 158 9.99 -8.30 -2.96
C ALA A 158 9.79 -9.50 -3.88
N VAL A 159 9.10 -10.52 -3.39
CA VAL A 159 8.81 -11.74 -4.15
C VAL A 159 7.91 -11.50 -5.37
N TRP A 160 7.01 -10.54 -5.31
CA TRP A 160 6.11 -10.15 -6.40
C TRP A 160 6.74 -9.18 -7.42
N CYS A 161 7.96 -8.73 -7.19
CA CYS A 161 8.61 -7.69 -8.00
C CYS A 161 9.30 -8.30 -9.21
N HIS A 162 8.72 -8.19 -10.40
CA HIS A 162 9.27 -8.66 -11.67
C HIS A 162 10.71 -8.17 -11.92
N TRP A 163 10.96 -6.87 -11.84
CA TRP A 163 12.29 -6.28 -12.06
C TRP A 163 13.33 -6.70 -11.03
N CYS A 164 12.90 -7.08 -9.81
CA CYS A 164 13.80 -7.66 -8.82
C CYS A 164 14.29 -9.04 -9.30
N HIS A 165 13.40 -9.86 -9.83
CA HIS A 165 13.75 -11.17 -10.40
C HIS A 165 14.62 -11.05 -11.66
N VAL A 166 14.34 -10.05 -12.52
CA VAL A 166 15.18 -9.75 -13.69
C VAL A 166 16.60 -9.39 -13.23
N MET A 167 16.76 -8.49 -12.24
CA MET A 167 18.07 -8.10 -11.73
C MET A 167 18.79 -9.24 -11.02
N ASP A 168 18.07 -10.10 -10.32
CA ASP A 168 18.61 -11.31 -9.71
C ASP A 168 19.24 -12.22 -10.76
N ARG A 169 18.53 -12.54 -11.84
CA ARG A 169 19.00 -13.40 -12.91
C ARG A 169 20.12 -12.77 -13.75
N GLU A 170 19.93 -11.54 -14.18
CA GLU A 170 20.87 -10.90 -15.10
C GLU A 170 22.18 -10.48 -14.42
N SER A 171 22.12 -10.10 -13.16
CA SER A 171 23.22 -9.46 -12.44
C SER A 171 23.76 -10.30 -11.29
N TYR A 172 22.92 -10.71 -10.36
CA TYR A 172 23.41 -11.35 -9.12
C TYR A 172 23.74 -12.84 -9.28
N GLU A 173 23.21 -13.52 -10.31
CA GLU A 173 23.62 -14.88 -10.71
C GLU A 173 24.88 -14.90 -11.55
N ASP A 174 25.34 -13.75 -12.09
CA ASP A 174 26.57 -13.67 -12.88
C ASP A 174 27.80 -13.78 -11.99
N ALA A 175 28.67 -14.75 -12.28
CA ALA A 175 29.85 -15.06 -11.48
C ALA A 175 30.88 -13.90 -11.44
N GLU A 176 30.99 -13.10 -12.51
CA GLU A 176 31.93 -11.96 -12.56
C GLU A 176 31.39 -10.79 -11.75
N VAL A 177 30.09 -10.54 -11.80
CA VAL A 177 29.42 -9.53 -10.95
C VAL A 177 29.54 -9.93 -9.48
N ALA A 178 29.23 -11.18 -9.16
CA ALA A 178 29.34 -11.70 -7.80
C ALA A 178 30.78 -11.63 -7.26
N LYS A 179 31.77 -11.87 -8.11
CA LYS A 179 33.19 -11.73 -7.72
C LYS A 179 33.50 -10.29 -7.30
N ILE A 180 33.09 -9.29 -8.09
CA ILE A 180 33.30 -7.88 -7.77
C ILE A 180 32.60 -7.53 -6.43
N ILE A 181 31.32 -7.95 -6.29
CA ILE A 181 30.58 -7.71 -5.05
C ILE A 181 31.30 -8.32 -3.85
N ASN A 182 31.62 -9.60 -3.90
CA ASN A 182 32.26 -10.33 -2.80
C ASN A 182 33.64 -9.79 -2.42
N GLU A 183 34.37 -9.20 -3.37
CA GLU A 183 35.69 -8.63 -3.16
C GLU A 183 35.62 -7.26 -2.49
N HIS A 184 34.70 -6.41 -2.92
CA HIS A 184 34.71 -4.98 -2.55
C HIS A 184 33.62 -4.56 -1.58
N PHE A 185 32.56 -5.37 -1.39
CA PHE A 185 31.39 -5.02 -0.59
C PHE A 185 31.03 -6.11 0.43
N VAL A 186 30.29 -5.71 1.45
CA VAL A 186 29.43 -6.61 2.21
C VAL A 186 28.03 -6.50 1.62
N ALA A 187 27.51 -7.58 1.02
CA ALA A 187 26.23 -7.59 0.35
C ALA A 187 25.11 -7.90 1.34
N VAL A 188 24.10 -7.05 1.37
CA VAL A 188 22.89 -7.18 2.22
C VAL A 188 21.65 -7.19 1.31
N LYS A 189 20.80 -8.21 1.46
CA LYS A 189 19.52 -8.31 0.75
C LYS A 189 18.38 -8.18 1.75
N VAL A 190 17.34 -7.41 1.38
CA VAL A 190 16.20 -7.09 2.24
C VAL A 190 14.91 -7.39 1.49
N ASP A 191 14.01 -8.08 2.16
CA ASP A 191 12.61 -8.16 1.74
C ASP A 191 11.88 -6.94 2.29
N ARG A 192 11.35 -6.10 1.40
CA ARG A 192 10.66 -4.86 1.76
C ARG A 192 9.39 -5.11 2.57
N ASP A 193 8.70 -6.23 2.31
CA ASP A 193 7.45 -6.55 3.00
C ASP A 193 7.72 -7.09 4.42
N GLU A 194 8.85 -7.78 4.63
CA GLU A 194 9.31 -8.19 5.95
C GLU A 194 9.89 -7.01 6.76
N ARG A 195 10.56 -6.05 6.08
CA ARG A 195 11.25 -4.91 6.70
C ARG A 195 10.83 -3.58 6.09
N PRO A 196 9.55 -3.21 6.22
CA PRO A 196 9.05 -1.93 5.71
C PRO A 196 9.72 -0.72 6.37
N ASP A 197 10.23 -0.87 7.59
CA ASP A 197 11.01 0.14 8.29
C ASP A 197 12.34 0.43 7.59
N VAL A 198 13.05 -0.58 7.09
CA VAL A 198 14.29 -0.43 6.31
C VAL A 198 13.98 0.15 4.94
N ASP A 199 13.02 -0.46 4.22
CA ASP A 199 12.61 -0.02 2.89
C ASP A 199 12.30 1.47 2.85
N ALA A 200 11.41 1.95 3.71
CA ALA A 200 10.99 3.34 3.72
C ALA A 200 12.15 4.34 3.86
N ARG A 201 13.15 4.05 4.70
CA ARG A 201 14.31 4.97 4.89
C ARG A 201 15.21 4.99 3.67
N TYR A 202 15.49 3.83 3.08
CA TYR A 202 16.39 3.78 1.94
C TYR A 202 15.69 4.21 0.64
N GLN A 203 14.37 4.04 0.52
CA GLN A 203 13.58 4.67 -0.54
C GLN A 203 13.68 6.21 -0.46
N ALA A 204 13.47 6.78 0.73
CA ALA A 204 13.61 8.23 0.94
C ALA A 204 15.03 8.70 0.61
N ALA A 205 16.07 7.94 1.02
CA ALA A 205 17.46 8.26 0.74
C ALA A 205 17.79 8.24 -0.75
N VAL A 206 17.41 7.17 -1.45
CA VAL A 206 17.68 7.04 -2.88
C VAL A 206 16.88 8.05 -3.69
N SER A 207 15.63 8.31 -3.31
CA SER A 207 14.81 9.37 -3.92
C SER A 207 15.43 10.76 -3.74
N ALA A 208 16.00 11.06 -2.58
CA ALA A 208 16.71 12.32 -2.35
C ALA A 208 18.00 12.45 -3.21
N ILE A 209 18.68 11.33 -3.51
CA ILE A 209 19.89 11.29 -4.34
C ILE A 209 19.56 11.39 -5.83
N THR A 210 18.53 10.68 -6.30
CA THR A 210 18.29 10.43 -7.72
C THR A 210 17.05 11.10 -8.28
N GLY A 211 16.15 11.58 -7.41
CA GLY A 211 14.81 12.02 -7.78
C GLY A 211 13.84 10.88 -8.09
N GLN A 212 14.23 9.62 -7.93
CA GLN A 212 13.43 8.43 -8.28
C GLN A 212 13.50 7.39 -7.17
N GLY A 213 12.38 6.73 -6.91
CA GLY A 213 12.25 5.55 -6.04
C GLY A 213 11.70 4.36 -6.82
N GLY A 214 11.61 3.20 -6.19
CA GLY A 214 11.05 1.98 -6.78
C GLY A 214 11.86 0.73 -6.44
N TRP A 215 11.42 -0.42 -6.91
CA TRP A 215 12.07 -1.71 -6.70
C TRP A 215 12.46 -2.35 -8.04
N PRO A 216 13.63 -3.07 -8.06
CA PRO A 216 14.59 -3.23 -6.97
C PRO A 216 15.21 -1.89 -6.56
N LEU A 217 15.48 -1.71 -5.28
CA LEU A 217 16.27 -0.60 -4.78
C LEU A 217 17.69 -1.05 -4.53
N THR A 218 18.65 -0.39 -5.19
CA THR A 218 20.07 -0.64 -4.98
C THR A 218 20.71 0.56 -4.30
N ALA A 219 21.35 0.37 -3.14
CA ALA A 219 22.02 1.44 -2.44
C ALA A 219 23.44 1.03 -2.02
N PHE A 220 24.36 2.00 -2.02
CA PHE A 220 25.73 1.85 -1.55
C PHE A 220 25.87 2.64 -0.26
N LEU A 221 26.23 1.92 0.81
CA LEU A 221 26.24 2.47 2.16
C LEU A 221 27.66 2.47 2.72
N THR A 222 27.93 3.41 3.60
CA THR A 222 29.10 3.34 4.49
C THR A 222 29.03 2.11 5.40
N PRO A 223 30.10 1.65 6.03
CA PRO A 223 30.08 0.49 6.92
C PRO A 223 29.17 0.64 8.14
N ASP A 224 28.78 1.86 8.49
CA ASP A 224 27.79 2.18 9.51
C ASP A 224 26.37 2.35 8.95
N GLY A 225 26.18 2.16 7.63
CA GLY A 225 24.88 2.05 6.97
C GLY A 225 24.27 3.35 6.44
N ARG A 226 25.05 4.44 6.33
CA ARG A 226 24.58 5.70 5.75
C ARG A 226 24.73 5.67 4.23
N PRO A 227 23.66 5.95 3.44
CA PRO A 227 23.71 5.87 1.99
C PRO A 227 24.48 7.04 1.37
N TYR A 228 25.38 6.75 0.42
CA TYR A 228 26.14 7.74 -0.33
C TYR A 228 25.88 7.68 -1.86
N PHE A 229 25.28 6.60 -2.35
CA PHE A 229 24.82 6.46 -3.73
C PHE A 229 23.70 5.44 -3.79
N GLY A 230 22.85 5.51 -4.82
CA GLY A 230 21.78 4.54 -5.04
C GLY A 230 21.09 4.70 -6.38
N GLY A 231 20.14 3.82 -6.63
CA GLY A 231 19.30 3.78 -7.80
C GLY A 231 18.29 2.64 -7.69
N THR A 232 17.48 2.50 -8.70
CA THR A 232 16.55 1.39 -8.85
C THR A 232 17.21 0.26 -9.68
N TYR A 233 16.51 -0.32 -10.62
CA TYR A 233 17.07 -1.34 -11.50
C TYR A 233 18.33 -0.84 -12.25
N ILE A 234 19.42 -1.62 -12.19
CA ILE A 234 20.67 -1.36 -12.90
C ILE A 234 20.90 -2.51 -13.91
N PRO A 235 20.91 -2.22 -15.22
CA PRO A 235 21.06 -3.27 -16.24
C PRO A 235 22.43 -3.96 -16.14
N ARG A 236 22.51 -5.21 -16.62
CA ARG A 236 23.78 -5.97 -16.67
C ARG A 236 24.86 -5.23 -17.46
N GLU A 237 24.51 -4.68 -18.61
CA GLU A 237 25.38 -3.97 -19.52
C GLU A 237 24.86 -2.55 -19.78
N GLU A 238 25.73 -1.65 -20.25
CA GLU A 238 25.32 -0.29 -20.60
C GLU A 238 24.19 -0.31 -21.64
N ARG A 239 23.03 0.28 -21.26
CA ARG A 239 21.85 0.42 -22.13
C ARG A 239 21.30 1.82 -22.04
N TYR A 240 20.90 2.42 -23.15
CA TYR A 240 20.23 3.73 -23.21
C TYR A 240 20.97 4.84 -22.45
N GLY A 241 22.32 4.81 -22.46
CA GLY A 241 23.15 5.79 -21.74
C GLY A 241 23.21 5.57 -20.21
N ARG A 242 22.62 4.50 -19.70
CA ARG A 242 22.78 4.07 -18.30
C ARG A 242 23.93 3.09 -18.17
N PRO A 243 24.83 3.26 -17.18
CA PRO A 243 25.94 2.35 -16.96
C PRO A 243 25.44 0.96 -16.52
N GLY A 244 26.16 -0.08 -16.94
CA GLY A 244 25.91 -1.45 -16.48
C GLY A 244 26.38 -1.65 -15.03
N ILE A 245 25.78 -2.66 -14.34
CA ILE A 245 26.05 -2.96 -12.92
C ILE A 245 27.55 -3.12 -12.61
N ARG A 246 28.33 -3.73 -13.49
CA ARG A 246 29.79 -3.90 -13.30
C ARG A 246 30.52 -2.56 -13.23
N GLN A 247 30.13 -1.60 -14.07
CA GLN A 247 30.71 -0.25 -14.08
C GLN A 247 30.35 0.48 -12.79
N VAL A 248 29.09 0.39 -12.35
CA VAL A 248 28.62 1.01 -11.10
C VAL A 248 29.35 0.41 -9.89
N LEU A 249 29.45 -0.90 -9.77
CA LEU A 249 30.15 -1.57 -8.67
C LEU A 249 31.61 -1.14 -8.58
N LEU A 250 32.34 -1.15 -9.70
CA LEU A 250 33.76 -0.75 -9.69
C LEU A 250 33.92 0.74 -9.36
N ALA A 251 33.03 1.61 -9.88
CA ALA A 251 33.06 3.03 -9.54
C ALA A 251 32.82 3.27 -8.05
N MET A 252 31.84 2.61 -7.44
CA MET A 252 31.54 2.76 -6.01
C MET A 252 32.66 2.18 -5.13
N ALA A 253 33.28 1.09 -5.54
CA ALA A 253 34.47 0.56 -4.87
C ALA A 253 35.63 1.57 -4.92
N GLN A 254 35.89 2.18 -6.08
CA GLN A 254 36.92 3.21 -6.22
C GLN A 254 36.63 4.45 -5.37
N VAL A 255 35.38 4.94 -5.38
CA VAL A 255 34.97 6.06 -4.53
C VAL A 255 35.27 5.78 -3.06
N TRP A 256 34.92 4.60 -2.57
CA TRP A 256 35.17 4.22 -1.17
C TRP A 256 36.68 4.20 -0.84
N HIS A 257 37.53 3.73 -1.75
CA HIS A 257 38.97 3.63 -1.52
C HIS A 257 39.72 4.93 -1.73
N GLU A 258 39.38 5.73 -2.76
CA GLU A 258 40.17 6.89 -3.19
C GLU A 258 39.52 8.24 -2.81
N ARG A 259 38.18 8.28 -2.67
CA ARG A 259 37.41 9.51 -2.45
C ARG A 259 36.47 9.38 -1.25
N ARG A 260 36.94 8.72 -0.19
CA ARG A 260 36.14 8.37 1.00
C ARG A 260 35.50 9.58 1.66
N ASP A 261 36.22 10.67 1.76
CA ASP A 261 35.71 11.88 2.43
C ASP A 261 34.49 12.45 1.71
N GLU A 262 34.46 12.40 0.38
CA GLU A 262 33.29 12.80 -0.42
C GLU A 262 32.11 11.85 -0.18
N ALA A 263 32.34 10.54 -0.13
CA ALA A 263 31.29 9.57 0.19
C ALA A 263 30.69 9.82 1.59
N LEU A 264 31.52 10.13 2.58
CA LEU A 264 31.09 10.41 3.95
C LEU A 264 30.32 11.73 4.05
N GLU A 265 30.73 12.76 3.32
CA GLU A 265 30.05 14.05 3.23
C GLU A 265 28.67 13.90 2.59
N THR A 266 28.59 13.20 1.45
CA THR A 266 27.32 12.89 0.77
C THR A 266 26.39 12.10 1.69
N ALA A 267 26.89 11.04 2.34
CA ALA A 267 26.12 10.24 3.29
C ALA A 267 25.58 11.08 4.46
N GLY A 268 26.37 12.01 4.98
CA GLY A 268 25.95 12.94 6.04
C GLY A 268 24.82 13.87 5.57
N SER A 269 24.96 14.42 4.37
CA SER A 269 23.96 15.32 3.77
C SER A 269 22.63 14.60 3.51
N VAL A 270 22.68 13.39 2.96
CA VAL A 270 21.49 12.57 2.72
C VAL A 270 20.77 12.24 4.03
N MET A 271 21.51 11.81 5.07
CA MET A 271 20.91 11.52 6.37
C MET A 271 20.25 12.74 6.99
N SER A 272 20.91 13.92 6.92
CA SER A 272 20.33 15.17 7.40
C SER A 272 19.07 15.57 6.65
N ALA A 273 19.03 15.35 5.33
CA ALA A 273 17.85 15.62 4.51
C ALA A 273 16.68 14.70 4.90
N ILE A 274 16.92 13.41 5.11
CA ILE A 274 15.89 12.47 5.55
C ILE A 274 15.35 12.87 6.93
N GLU A 275 16.25 13.12 7.90
CA GLU A 275 15.87 13.52 9.26
C GLU A 275 15.03 14.81 9.25
N HIS A 276 15.38 15.77 8.41
CA HIS A 276 14.64 17.02 8.30
C HIS A 276 13.25 16.81 7.67
N ASN A 277 13.16 16.06 6.58
CA ASN A 277 11.91 15.83 5.86
C ASN A 277 10.93 14.91 6.62
N GLU A 278 11.43 14.00 7.45
CA GLU A 278 10.61 13.02 8.17
C GLU A 278 10.28 13.45 9.61
N SER A 279 10.93 14.50 10.13
CA SER A 279 10.74 15.01 11.49
C SER A 279 9.65 16.09 11.58
N PHE A 280 8.48 15.90 10.98
CA PHE A 280 7.41 16.88 11.06
C PHE A 280 7.27 17.43 12.48
N SER A 281 7.80 18.63 12.71
CA SER A 281 7.69 19.32 13.99
C SER A 281 6.66 20.45 13.85
N GLY A 282 5.40 20.15 14.23
CA GLY A 282 4.43 21.16 14.63
C GLY A 282 4.12 22.24 13.60
N GLY A 283 3.70 21.89 12.41
CA GLY A 283 3.02 22.83 11.50
C GLY A 283 1.59 23.02 12.00
N GLY A 284 1.38 23.85 13.05
CA GLY A 284 0.04 24.12 13.57
C GLY A 284 -0.89 24.66 12.49
N GLY A 285 -1.96 23.92 12.20
CA GLY A 285 -3.05 24.29 11.31
C GLY A 285 -4.39 24.07 12.02
N ASP A 286 -5.45 24.72 11.55
CA ASP A 286 -6.78 24.55 12.10
C ASP A 286 -7.38 23.19 11.68
N LEU A 287 -7.72 22.37 12.66
CA LEU A 287 -8.51 21.16 12.43
C LEU A 287 -9.94 21.57 12.12
N SER A 288 -10.34 21.47 10.85
CA SER A 288 -11.66 21.92 10.39
C SER A 288 -12.18 21.11 9.22
N LEU A 289 -13.51 21.08 9.03
CA LEU A 289 -14.12 20.47 7.84
C LEU A 289 -13.69 21.16 6.54
N VAL A 290 -13.27 22.42 6.60
CA VAL A 290 -12.70 23.12 5.44
C VAL A 290 -11.39 22.45 4.96
N LEU A 291 -10.58 21.94 5.89
CA LEU A 291 -9.35 21.21 5.56
C LEU A 291 -9.70 19.86 4.88
N VAL A 292 -10.71 19.16 5.39
CA VAL A 292 -11.23 17.93 4.74
C VAL A 292 -11.69 18.21 3.31
N ASP A 293 -12.49 19.28 3.12
CA ASP A 293 -13.00 19.68 1.80
C ASP A 293 -11.86 20.06 0.84
N LYS A 294 -10.77 20.64 1.32
CA LYS A 294 -9.57 20.95 0.51
C LYS A 294 -8.83 19.68 0.07
N ILE A 295 -8.65 18.71 0.95
CA ILE A 295 -8.03 17.42 0.60
C ILE A 295 -8.90 16.73 -0.46
N ALA A 296 -10.21 16.67 -0.29
CA ALA A 296 -11.13 16.11 -1.28
C ALA A 296 -11.07 16.87 -2.61
N ALA A 297 -11.00 18.20 -2.58
CA ALA A 297 -10.88 19.03 -3.78
C ALA A 297 -9.55 18.76 -4.54
N SER A 298 -8.46 18.53 -3.80
CA SER A 298 -7.16 18.15 -4.41
C SER A 298 -7.24 16.79 -5.10
N ALA A 299 -7.90 15.80 -4.50
CA ALA A 299 -8.16 14.52 -5.15
C ALA A 299 -9.05 14.69 -6.40
N LEU A 300 -10.14 15.46 -6.29
CA LEU A 300 -11.03 15.75 -7.42
C LEU A 300 -10.35 16.51 -8.57
N ALA A 301 -9.30 17.29 -8.29
CA ALA A 301 -8.52 17.95 -9.34
C ALA A 301 -7.77 16.96 -10.23
N LYS A 302 -7.45 15.77 -9.72
CA LYS A 302 -6.77 14.69 -10.47
C LYS A 302 -7.76 13.69 -11.09
N PHE A 303 -9.05 13.75 -10.77
CA PHE A 303 -10.05 12.81 -11.27
C PHE A 303 -10.18 12.84 -12.79
N ASP A 304 -10.13 11.66 -13.41
CA ASP A 304 -10.38 11.42 -14.82
C ASP A 304 -11.87 11.10 -15.06
N PRO A 305 -12.66 12.03 -15.60
CA PRO A 305 -14.10 11.77 -15.80
C PRO A 305 -14.40 10.81 -16.96
N ARG A 306 -13.42 10.52 -17.83
CA ARG A 306 -13.60 9.65 -18.99
C ARG A 306 -13.41 8.17 -18.62
N TYR A 307 -12.29 7.90 -17.93
CA TYR A 307 -11.88 6.53 -17.62
C TYR A 307 -11.96 6.20 -16.13
N GLY A 308 -12.34 7.15 -15.29
CA GLY A 308 -12.30 6.99 -13.83
C GLY A 308 -10.88 6.96 -13.30
N GLY A 309 -10.76 6.95 -11.97
CA GLY A 309 -9.46 7.02 -11.30
C GLY A 309 -8.85 8.40 -11.30
N PHE A 310 -7.57 8.47 -10.96
CA PHE A 310 -6.87 9.73 -10.75
C PHE A 310 -5.58 9.76 -11.57
N GLY A 311 -5.28 10.92 -12.17
CA GLY A 311 -4.14 11.07 -13.07
C GLY A 311 -4.35 10.43 -14.45
N SER A 312 -3.23 10.17 -15.16
CA SER A 312 -3.25 9.58 -16.50
C SER A 312 -2.83 8.10 -16.45
N GLN A 313 -1.53 7.85 -16.42
CA GLN A 313 -0.91 6.51 -16.37
C GLN A 313 0.47 6.62 -15.68
N PRO A 314 0.86 5.58 -14.89
CA PRO A 314 0.01 4.45 -14.46
C PRO A 314 -1.11 4.88 -13.52
N LYS A 315 -2.21 4.07 -13.41
CA LYS A 315 -3.33 4.36 -12.52
C LYS A 315 -3.39 3.39 -11.35
N PHE A 316 -3.39 3.95 -10.14
CA PHE A 316 -3.61 3.24 -8.87
C PHE A 316 -5.03 3.47 -8.34
N PRO A 317 -5.59 2.53 -7.55
CA PRO A 317 -6.96 2.64 -7.01
C PRO A 317 -7.18 3.82 -6.06
N HIS A 318 -6.21 4.16 -5.19
CA HIS A 318 -6.31 5.20 -4.15
C HIS A 318 -7.55 5.03 -3.24
N SER A 319 -7.69 3.88 -2.63
CA SER A 319 -8.89 3.45 -1.89
C SER A 319 -9.28 4.39 -0.74
N SER A 320 -8.32 4.93 0.03
CA SER A 320 -8.59 5.90 1.09
C SER A 320 -9.22 7.19 0.55
N SER A 321 -8.73 7.69 -0.59
CA SER A 321 -9.29 8.87 -1.24
C SER A 321 -10.67 8.60 -1.83
N LEU A 322 -10.94 7.40 -2.34
CA LEU A 322 -12.28 7.00 -2.76
C LEU A 322 -13.27 7.03 -1.58
N ASP A 323 -12.91 6.48 -0.43
CA ASP A 323 -13.76 6.51 0.76
C ASP A 323 -13.97 7.95 1.28
N LEU A 324 -12.93 8.82 1.21
CA LEU A 324 -13.09 10.23 1.54
C LEU A 324 -14.07 10.93 0.59
N LEU A 325 -13.97 10.68 -0.71
CA LEU A 325 -14.91 11.25 -1.70
C LEU A 325 -16.33 10.70 -1.50
N LEU A 326 -16.48 9.44 -1.11
CA LEU A 326 -17.78 8.89 -0.74
C LEU A 326 -18.36 9.59 0.49
N GLU A 327 -17.56 9.80 1.54
CA GLU A 327 -18.01 10.52 2.73
C GLU A 327 -18.46 11.94 2.39
N VAL A 328 -17.70 12.68 1.61
CA VAL A 328 -18.07 14.02 1.11
C VAL A 328 -19.38 13.96 0.30
N ALA A 329 -19.53 12.96 -0.58
CA ALA A 329 -20.73 12.78 -1.40
C ALA A 329 -22.00 12.46 -0.57
N MET A 330 -21.83 11.88 0.62
CA MET A 330 -22.93 11.44 1.47
C MET A 330 -23.24 12.40 2.60
N SER A 331 -22.26 13.19 3.08
CA SER A 331 -22.39 14.05 4.25
C SER A 331 -22.51 15.55 3.93
N ARG A 332 -22.17 15.98 2.71
CA ARG A 332 -22.27 17.39 2.29
C ARG A 332 -23.58 17.67 1.58
N ASP A 333 -23.91 18.97 1.43
CA ASP A 333 -25.09 19.45 0.72
C ASP A 333 -25.16 18.87 -0.72
N PRO A 334 -26.19 18.07 -1.06
CA PRO A 334 -26.28 17.41 -2.36
C PRO A 334 -26.44 18.38 -3.55
N GLU A 335 -26.87 19.63 -3.30
CA GLU A 335 -27.02 20.66 -4.34
C GLU A 335 -25.68 21.30 -4.74
N LYS A 336 -24.58 21.05 -4.00
CA LYS A 336 -23.28 21.61 -4.35
C LYS A 336 -22.64 20.80 -5.48
N PRO A 337 -22.02 21.49 -6.48
CA PRO A 337 -21.33 20.82 -7.58
C PRO A 337 -20.20 19.89 -7.13
N GLU A 338 -19.48 20.25 -6.07
CA GLU A 338 -18.38 19.46 -5.51
C GLU A 338 -18.88 18.13 -4.96
N THR A 339 -20.03 18.12 -4.30
CA THR A 339 -20.69 16.92 -3.76
C THR A 339 -21.10 15.96 -4.90
N ALA A 340 -21.69 16.51 -5.97
CA ALA A 340 -22.05 15.73 -7.14
C ALA A 340 -20.82 15.14 -7.83
N ARG A 341 -19.73 15.93 -7.94
CA ARG A 341 -18.47 15.50 -8.55
C ARG A 341 -17.77 14.43 -7.71
N ALA A 342 -17.81 14.54 -6.38
CA ALA A 342 -17.26 13.50 -5.49
C ALA A 342 -18.01 12.18 -5.66
N ARG A 343 -19.33 12.21 -5.77
CA ARG A 343 -20.16 11.04 -6.09
C ARG A 343 -19.81 10.43 -7.43
N GLU A 344 -19.67 11.25 -8.47
CA GLU A 344 -19.26 10.81 -9.81
C GLU A 344 -17.88 10.16 -9.77
N ALA A 345 -16.88 10.80 -9.13
CA ALA A 345 -15.53 10.29 -9.03
C ALA A 345 -15.48 8.91 -8.36
N PHE A 346 -16.20 8.72 -7.28
CA PHE A 346 -16.31 7.43 -6.60
C PHE A 346 -16.97 6.38 -7.50
N THR A 347 -18.16 6.66 -8.01
CA THR A 347 -18.96 5.65 -8.73
C THR A 347 -18.35 5.28 -10.07
N VAL A 348 -17.87 6.27 -10.85
CA VAL A 348 -17.26 6.02 -12.16
C VAL A 348 -15.94 5.26 -12.01
N THR A 349 -15.13 5.58 -11.00
CA THR A 349 -13.88 4.86 -10.78
C THR A 349 -14.12 3.39 -10.47
N LEU A 350 -15.01 3.06 -9.52
CA LEU A 350 -15.34 1.67 -9.23
C LEU A 350 -15.92 0.92 -10.43
N GLU A 351 -16.80 1.57 -11.21
CA GLU A 351 -17.34 0.97 -12.44
C GLU A 351 -16.25 0.64 -13.45
N LYS A 352 -15.35 1.58 -13.71
CA LYS A 352 -14.31 1.43 -14.71
C LYS A 352 -13.27 0.39 -14.32
N MET A 353 -12.87 0.37 -13.04
CA MET A 353 -11.98 -0.67 -12.53
C MET A 353 -12.60 -2.07 -12.64
N ALA A 354 -13.87 -2.26 -12.23
CA ALA A 354 -14.54 -3.57 -12.31
C ALA A 354 -14.74 -4.07 -13.75
N ARG A 355 -14.82 -3.15 -14.71
CA ARG A 355 -14.92 -3.49 -16.15
C ARG A 355 -13.56 -3.69 -16.81
N GLY A 356 -12.51 -3.09 -16.27
CA GLY A 356 -11.16 -3.15 -16.81
C GLY A 356 -10.51 -4.52 -16.65
N GLY A 357 -9.34 -4.68 -17.29
CA GLY A 357 -8.49 -5.84 -17.09
C GLY A 357 -7.71 -5.80 -15.79
N VAL A 358 -7.67 -4.64 -15.10
CA VAL A 358 -7.17 -4.56 -13.71
C VAL A 358 -7.99 -5.42 -12.75
N TYR A 359 -9.22 -5.76 -13.11
CA TYR A 359 -10.05 -6.75 -12.44
C TYR A 359 -9.97 -8.09 -13.17
N ASP A 360 -9.64 -9.16 -12.48
CA ASP A 360 -9.63 -10.50 -13.05
C ASP A 360 -11.07 -10.96 -13.38
N GLN A 361 -11.46 -10.83 -14.63
CA GLN A 361 -12.81 -11.12 -15.11
C GLN A 361 -13.25 -12.58 -14.93
N LEU A 362 -12.31 -13.50 -14.69
CA LEU A 362 -12.61 -14.93 -14.53
C LEU A 362 -12.66 -15.35 -13.05
N ALA A 363 -11.66 -15.00 -12.25
CA ALA A 363 -11.55 -15.45 -10.85
C ALA A 363 -11.99 -14.41 -9.83
N GLY A 364 -12.13 -13.15 -10.23
CA GLY A 364 -12.30 -12.04 -9.31
C GLY A 364 -10.99 -11.59 -8.66
N GLY A 365 -11.07 -10.54 -7.84
CA GLY A 365 -9.93 -9.87 -7.27
C GLY A 365 -9.23 -8.92 -8.24
N PHE A 366 -8.52 -7.94 -7.69
CA PHE A 366 -7.87 -6.89 -8.45
C PHE A 366 -6.36 -7.10 -8.52
N HIS A 367 -5.80 -6.86 -9.68
CA HIS A 367 -4.39 -6.61 -9.89
C HIS A 367 -4.01 -5.25 -9.27
N ARG A 368 -2.73 -5.05 -9.02
CA ARG A 368 -2.25 -3.95 -8.19
C ARG A 368 -2.53 -2.56 -8.78
N TYR A 369 -2.23 -2.35 -10.08
CA TYR A 369 -2.47 -1.10 -10.78
C TYR A 369 -2.56 -1.32 -12.28
N SER A 370 -3.01 -0.31 -13.03
CA SER A 370 -3.04 -0.34 -14.49
C SER A 370 -1.89 0.48 -15.08
N VAL A 371 -1.20 -0.07 -16.08
CA VAL A 371 -0.13 0.62 -16.81
C VAL A 371 -0.69 1.63 -17.82
N ASP A 372 -1.99 1.54 -18.15
CA ASP A 372 -2.68 2.45 -19.06
C ASP A 372 -3.78 3.26 -18.36
N GLU A 373 -4.21 4.35 -19.00
CA GLU A 373 -5.25 5.24 -18.48
C GLU A 373 -6.66 4.64 -18.43
N ARG A 374 -6.91 3.51 -19.14
CA ARG A 374 -8.23 2.91 -19.35
C ARG A 374 -8.55 1.74 -18.43
N TRP A 375 -7.62 1.35 -17.56
CA TRP A 375 -7.70 0.18 -16.68
C TRP A 375 -7.66 -1.17 -17.41
N VAL A 376 -7.11 -1.24 -18.65
CA VAL A 376 -7.11 -2.45 -19.46
C VAL A 376 -5.92 -3.36 -19.14
N VAL A 377 -4.70 -2.87 -19.31
CA VAL A 377 -3.50 -3.67 -19.07
C VAL A 377 -3.01 -3.44 -17.64
N PRO A 378 -3.07 -4.45 -16.76
CA PRO A 378 -2.57 -4.30 -15.40
C PRO A 378 -1.11 -4.70 -15.31
N HIS A 379 -0.47 -4.32 -14.21
CA HIS A 379 0.62 -5.09 -13.64
C HIS A 379 0.00 -6.24 -12.84
N PHE A 380 0.32 -7.49 -13.22
CA PHE A 380 -0.55 -8.65 -12.93
C PHE A 380 -0.46 -9.19 -11.50
N GLU A 381 0.42 -8.72 -10.64
CA GLU A 381 0.42 -9.10 -9.24
C GLU A 381 -0.90 -8.72 -8.52
N LYS A 382 -1.31 -9.55 -7.58
CA LYS A 382 -2.48 -9.29 -6.73
C LYS A 382 -2.06 -9.26 -5.27
N MET A 383 -2.17 -8.09 -4.65
CA MET A 383 -1.79 -7.88 -3.26
C MET A 383 -2.98 -8.05 -2.33
N LEU A 384 -2.74 -8.57 -1.13
CA LEU A 384 -3.76 -8.69 -0.09
C LEU A 384 -4.34 -7.32 0.28
N TYR A 385 -3.48 -6.34 0.56
CA TYR A 385 -3.91 -5.02 1.02
C TYR A 385 -4.74 -4.26 -0.03
N ASP A 386 -4.38 -4.32 -1.32
CA ASP A 386 -5.15 -3.66 -2.39
C ASP A 386 -6.56 -4.25 -2.48
N ASN A 387 -6.67 -5.58 -2.48
CA ASN A 387 -7.96 -6.26 -2.55
C ASN A 387 -8.79 -6.06 -1.28
N THR A 388 -8.15 -5.92 -0.13
CA THR A 388 -8.81 -5.64 1.15
C THR A 388 -9.45 -4.25 1.16
N GLU A 389 -8.72 -3.23 0.73
CA GLU A 389 -9.22 -1.86 0.69
C GLU A 389 -10.27 -1.69 -0.42
N LEU A 390 -10.06 -2.28 -1.59
CA LEU A 390 -11.06 -2.27 -2.66
C LEU A 390 -12.34 -3.01 -2.24
N LEU A 391 -12.24 -4.14 -1.54
CA LEU A 391 -13.41 -4.83 -0.99
C LEU A 391 -14.27 -3.86 -0.14
N ARG A 392 -13.62 -3.06 0.71
CA ARG A 392 -14.32 -2.04 1.51
C ARG A 392 -14.98 -0.98 0.63
N ASN A 393 -14.27 -0.42 -0.36
CA ASN A 393 -14.85 0.56 -1.28
C ASN A 393 -16.09 0.03 -1.98
N TYR A 394 -16.08 -1.22 -2.48
CA TYR A 394 -17.28 -1.82 -3.12
C TYR A 394 -18.42 -2.07 -2.13
N VAL A 395 -18.11 -2.49 -0.90
CA VAL A 395 -19.11 -2.65 0.17
C VAL A 395 -19.73 -1.30 0.56
N HIS A 396 -18.91 -0.26 0.75
CA HIS A 396 -19.37 1.10 1.04
C HIS A 396 -20.19 1.69 -0.10
N GLY A 397 -19.77 1.45 -1.35
CA GLY A 397 -20.53 1.83 -2.54
C GLY A 397 -21.89 1.13 -2.62
N PHE A 398 -21.96 -0.16 -2.30
CA PHE A 398 -23.23 -0.89 -2.21
C PHE A 398 -24.13 -0.33 -1.10
N GLN A 399 -23.60 -0.05 0.09
CA GLN A 399 -24.36 0.56 1.19
C GLN A 399 -24.96 1.91 0.79
N SER A 400 -24.20 2.73 0.05
CA SER A 400 -24.59 4.11 -0.27
C SER A 400 -25.52 4.22 -1.48
N PHE A 401 -25.33 3.36 -2.49
CA PHE A 401 -26.04 3.47 -3.77
C PHE A 401 -26.92 2.27 -4.11
N VAL A 402 -26.91 1.21 -3.30
CA VAL A 402 -27.70 -0.03 -3.48
C VAL A 402 -27.48 -0.65 -4.88
N ARG A 403 -26.22 -0.61 -5.36
CA ARG A 403 -25.82 -1.10 -6.67
C ARG A 403 -25.44 -2.58 -6.60
N GLU A 404 -26.18 -3.43 -7.33
CA GLU A 404 -25.94 -4.88 -7.34
C GLU A 404 -24.59 -5.26 -7.99
N ASP A 405 -24.12 -4.50 -8.98
CA ASP A 405 -22.77 -4.71 -9.56
C ASP A 405 -21.65 -4.51 -8.52
N PHE A 406 -21.73 -3.50 -7.67
CA PHE A 406 -20.75 -3.33 -6.57
C PHE A 406 -20.81 -4.49 -5.58
N LYS A 407 -21.98 -4.98 -5.26
CA LYS A 407 -22.16 -6.16 -4.41
C LYS A 407 -21.62 -7.44 -5.05
N GLU A 408 -21.82 -7.63 -6.36
CA GLU A 408 -21.30 -8.77 -7.12
C GLU A 408 -19.76 -8.74 -7.08
N THR A 409 -19.14 -7.60 -7.40
CA THR A 409 -17.69 -7.42 -7.33
C THR A 409 -17.14 -7.69 -5.93
N ALA A 410 -17.78 -7.17 -4.87
CA ALA A 410 -17.37 -7.44 -3.48
C ALA A 410 -17.40 -8.95 -3.16
N ARG A 411 -18.44 -9.68 -3.60
CA ARG A 411 -18.53 -11.13 -3.41
C ARG A 411 -17.46 -11.89 -4.19
N GLU A 412 -17.12 -11.44 -5.37
CA GLU A 412 -16.09 -12.06 -6.21
C GLU A 412 -14.69 -11.81 -5.66
N ILE A 413 -14.41 -10.63 -5.06
CA ILE A 413 -13.16 -10.40 -4.31
C ILE A 413 -13.05 -11.40 -3.15
N VAL A 414 -14.11 -11.55 -2.36
CA VAL A 414 -14.15 -12.56 -1.27
C VAL A 414 -13.94 -13.98 -1.83
N GLY A 415 -14.57 -14.31 -2.95
CA GLY A 415 -14.44 -15.61 -3.61
C GLY A 415 -13.00 -15.92 -4.03
N TRP A 416 -12.29 -14.95 -4.59
CA TRP A 416 -10.88 -15.09 -4.95
C TRP A 416 -10.00 -15.20 -3.70
N LEU A 417 -10.18 -14.34 -2.70
CA LEU A 417 -9.44 -14.40 -1.44
C LEU A 417 -9.63 -15.77 -0.77
N ASP A 418 -10.87 -16.22 -0.63
CA ASP A 418 -11.20 -17.52 -0.01
C ASP A 418 -10.60 -18.72 -0.76
N GLY A 419 -10.57 -18.65 -2.09
CA GLY A 419 -10.10 -19.74 -2.94
C GLY A 419 -8.59 -19.79 -3.13
N THR A 420 -7.89 -18.66 -3.01
CA THR A 420 -6.49 -18.53 -3.41
C THR A 420 -5.59 -18.03 -2.28
N MET A 421 -6.06 -17.07 -1.49
CA MET A 421 -5.22 -16.27 -0.60
C MET A 421 -5.42 -16.56 0.89
N THR A 422 -5.91 -17.74 1.26
CA THR A 422 -6.20 -18.02 2.67
C THR A 422 -5.69 -19.38 3.16
N ASP A 423 -5.24 -19.42 4.43
CA ASP A 423 -5.11 -20.63 5.23
C ASP A 423 -6.46 -20.92 5.89
N ARG A 424 -7.33 -21.63 5.18
CA ARG A 424 -8.71 -21.91 5.65
C ARG A 424 -8.77 -22.73 6.92
N GLU A 425 -7.75 -23.52 7.19
CA GLU A 425 -7.73 -24.44 8.33
C GLU A 425 -7.35 -23.72 9.63
N ARG A 426 -6.28 -22.89 9.58
CA ARG A 426 -5.73 -22.25 10.77
C ARG A 426 -6.18 -20.78 10.92
N GLY A 427 -6.74 -20.21 9.87
CA GLY A 427 -6.96 -18.76 9.74
C GLY A 427 -5.72 -18.06 9.24
N GLY A 428 -5.92 -16.95 8.53
CA GLY A 428 -4.87 -16.11 7.97
C GLY A 428 -4.99 -15.92 6.48
N PHE A 429 -4.56 -14.75 6.04
CA PHE A 429 -4.52 -14.35 4.64
C PHE A 429 -3.07 -14.26 4.17
N TYR A 430 -2.78 -14.86 3.03
CA TYR A 430 -1.49 -14.82 2.35
C TYR A 430 -1.19 -13.43 1.80
N ALA A 431 0.09 -13.10 1.61
CA ALA A 431 0.53 -11.76 1.28
C ALA A 431 0.20 -11.33 -0.14
N SER A 432 0.54 -12.16 -1.14
CA SER A 432 0.42 -11.81 -2.56
C SER A 432 0.34 -13.03 -3.47
N GLN A 433 -0.18 -12.82 -4.67
CA GLN A 433 -0.02 -13.69 -5.83
C GLN A 433 0.83 -12.94 -6.86
N ASP A 434 1.90 -13.59 -7.33
CA ASP A 434 2.83 -13.02 -8.30
C ASP A 434 2.15 -12.75 -9.65
N ALA A 435 2.76 -11.90 -10.45
CA ALA A 435 2.34 -11.60 -11.81
C ALA A 435 2.62 -12.77 -12.74
N ASP A 436 3.79 -13.39 -12.62
CA ASP A 436 4.42 -14.24 -13.62
C ASP A 436 4.69 -15.65 -13.08
N VAL A 437 4.81 -16.60 -14.02
CA VAL A 437 5.29 -17.96 -13.72
C VAL A 437 6.79 -18.06 -14.00
N GLY A 438 7.30 -17.23 -14.90
CA GLY A 438 8.71 -17.18 -15.29
C GLY A 438 9.08 -15.81 -15.86
N LEU A 439 10.37 -15.54 -15.97
CA LEU A 439 10.88 -14.20 -16.36
C LEU A 439 10.67 -13.78 -17.81
N ASP A 440 10.29 -14.71 -18.69
CA ASP A 440 9.94 -14.43 -20.08
C ASP A 440 8.41 -14.31 -20.26
N ASP A 441 7.69 -14.34 -19.13
CA ASP A 441 6.25 -14.26 -18.98
C ASP A 441 5.89 -12.83 -18.54
N ASP A 442 4.78 -12.30 -19.01
CA ASP A 442 4.24 -11.00 -18.62
C ASP A 442 2.71 -11.17 -18.53
N GLY A 443 2.27 -11.83 -17.46
CA GLY A 443 0.87 -12.12 -17.20
C GLY A 443 0.23 -13.21 -18.07
N ASP A 444 1.00 -14.13 -18.62
CA ASP A 444 0.52 -15.20 -19.50
C ASP A 444 -0.53 -16.11 -18.83
N TYR A 445 -0.45 -16.27 -17.51
CA TYR A 445 -1.46 -16.99 -16.75
C TYR A 445 -2.84 -16.34 -16.85
N PHE A 446 -2.93 -15.01 -16.86
CA PHE A 446 -4.17 -14.24 -16.83
C PHE A 446 -4.72 -13.93 -18.23
N THR A 447 -3.86 -13.87 -19.25
CA THR A 447 -4.18 -13.45 -20.61
C THR A 447 -4.60 -14.61 -21.51
N TRP A 448 -5.26 -14.29 -22.63
CA TRP A 448 -5.83 -15.27 -23.55
C TRP A 448 -5.56 -14.88 -25.00
N THR A 449 -5.15 -15.85 -25.83
CA THR A 449 -5.24 -15.70 -27.29
C THR A 449 -6.63 -16.12 -27.75
N LEU A 450 -7.04 -15.63 -28.92
CA LEU A 450 -8.30 -16.08 -29.55
C LEU A 450 -8.32 -17.60 -29.83
N ASP A 451 -7.17 -18.18 -30.17
CA ASP A 451 -7.05 -19.61 -30.42
C ASP A 451 -7.15 -20.45 -29.15
N GLU A 452 -6.60 -19.99 -28.03
CA GLU A 452 -6.83 -20.61 -26.72
C GLU A 452 -8.31 -20.57 -26.33
N ALA A 453 -8.98 -19.43 -26.57
CA ALA A 453 -10.42 -19.32 -26.32
C ALA A 453 -11.24 -20.25 -27.20
N LYS A 454 -10.92 -20.39 -28.51
CA LYS A 454 -11.55 -21.34 -29.43
C LYS A 454 -11.35 -22.80 -29.02
N ALA A 455 -10.23 -23.14 -28.39
CA ALA A 455 -9.97 -24.49 -27.89
C ALA A 455 -10.86 -24.87 -26.68
N VAL A 456 -11.44 -23.89 -25.99
CA VAL A 456 -12.23 -24.07 -24.77
C VAL A 456 -13.73 -23.82 -25.01
N LEU A 457 -14.06 -22.85 -25.86
CA LEU A 457 -15.42 -22.36 -26.09
C LEU A 457 -15.87 -22.64 -27.54
N GLU A 458 -17.16 -22.91 -27.73
CA GLU A 458 -17.73 -23.18 -29.03
C GLU A 458 -19.03 -22.38 -29.28
N GLY A 459 -19.32 -22.12 -30.55
CA GLY A 459 -20.58 -21.55 -31.01
C GLY A 459 -20.98 -20.25 -30.31
N PRO A 460 -22.18 -20.16 -29.69
CA PRO A 460 -22.66 -18.92 -29.06
C PRO A 460 -21.80 -18.45 -27.86
N GLU A 461 -21.20 -19.37 -27.11
CA GLU A 461 -20.34 -19.01 -25.95
C GLU A 461 -19.06 -18.33 -26.42
N LEU A 462 -18.42 -18.85 -27.48
CA LEU A 462 -17.22 -18.23 -28.05
C LEU A 462 -17.54 -16.84 -28.63
N ALA A 463 -18.63 -16.74 -29.40
CA ALA A 463 -19.03 -15.46 -29.97
C ALA A 463 -19.34 -14.42 -28.89
N PHE A 464 -20.01 -14.85 -27.82
CA PHE A 464 -20.31 -14.00 -26.67
C PHE A 464 -19.02 -13.57 -25.96
N ALA A 465 -18.13 -14.53 -25.63
CA ALA A 465 -16.91 -14.26 -24.88
C ALA A 465 -15.96 -13.32 -25.65
N ALA A 466 -15.80 -13.55 -26.96
CA ALA A 466 -14.97 -12.71 -27.82
C ALA A 466 -15.47 -11.27 -27.89
N ASP A 467 -16.79 -11.06 -27.97
CA ASP A 467 -17.38 -9.73 -28.01
C ASP A 467 -17.50 -9.07 -26.61
N TYR A 468 -17.75 -9.86 -25.56
CA TYR A 468 -17.95 -9.34 -24.21
C TYR A 468 -16.65 -9.00 -23.50
N TRP A 469 -15.62 -9.84 -23.62
CA TRP A 469 -14.30 -9.67 -23.02
C TRP A 469 -13.22 -9.20 -23.99
N ASP A 470 -13.59 -8.71 -25.16
CA ASP A 470 -12.72 -8.15 -26.19
C ASP A 470 -11.58 -9.08 -26.65
N ILE A 471 -11.88 -10.38 -26.87
CA ILE A 471 -10.89 -11.35 -27.31
C ILE A 471 -10.80 -11.35 -28.83
N SER A 472 -9.69 -10.92 -29.39
CA SER A 472 -9.48 -10.79 -30.84
C SER A 472 -8.14 -11.40 -31.28
N GLU A 473 -7.87 -11.36 -32.61
CA GLU A 473 -6.57 -11.83 -33.17
C GLU A 473 -5.40 -10.92 -32.78
N LEU A 474 -5.68 -9.64 -32.55
CA LEU A 474 -4.71 -8.65 -32.08
C LEU A 474 -5.12 -8.25 -30.66
N GLY A 475 -4.32 -8.65 -29.68
CA GLY A 475 -4.56 -8.39 -28.27
C GLY A 475 -3.79 -7.17 -27.75
N ASP A 476 -3.69 -7.08 -26.43
CA ASP A 476 -3.23 -5.89 -25.70
C ASP A 476 -1.74 -5.97 -25.27
N MET A 477 -1.15 -7.18 -25.27
CA MET A 477 0.17 -7.38 -24.65
C MET A 477 1.31 -7.12 -25.65
N HIS A 478 2.29 -6.32 -25.23
CA HIS A 478 3.42 -5.92 -26.07
C HIS A 478 4.39 -7.08 -26.38
N HIS A 479 4.65 -7.95 -25.41
CA HIS A 479 5.54 -9.10 -25.59
C HIS A 479 4.94 -10.13 -26.55
N ASN A 480 3.62 -10.26 -26.59
CA ASN A 480 2.89 -11.16 -27.47
C ASN A 480 1.58 -10.53 -27.93
N SER A 481 1.58 -9.91 -29.09
CA SER A 481 0.41 -9.19 -29.66
C SER A 481 -0.84 -10.04 -29.92
N ALA A 482 -0.79 -11.36 -29.74
CA ALA A 482 -1.98 -12.21 -29.80
C ALA A 482 -2.66 -12.40 -28.43
N LYS A 483 -2.03 -11.98 -27.33
CA LYS A 483 -2.55 -12.09 -25.96
C LYS A 483 -3.48 -10.92 -25.63
N ASN A 484 -4.68 -11.24 -25.20
CA ASN A 484 -5.71 -10.28 -24.80
C ASN A 484 -5.86 -10.28 -23.29
N VAL A 485 -6.02 -9.10 -22.73
CA VAL A 485 -6.43 -8.89 -21.34
C VAL A 485 -7.95 -8.81 -21.31
N LEU A 486 -8.61 -9.71 -20.59
CA LEU A 486 -10.06 -9.75 -20.56
C LEU A 486 -10.63 -8.50 -19.87
N HIS A 487 -11.44 -7.71 -20.59
CA HIS A 487 -12.09 -6.52 -20.08
C HIS A 487 -13.47 -6.30 -20.72
N VAL A 488 -14.35 -5.54 -20.07
CA VAL A 488 -15.75 -5.38 -20.47
C VAL A 488 -16.00 -4.01 -21.08
N ASN A 489 -16.18 -3.95 -22.40
CA ASN A 489 -16.53 -2.70 -23.09
C ASN A 489 -17.99 -2.28 -22.87
N SER A 490 -18.92 -3.25 -22.84
CA SER A 490 -20.36 -3.00 -22.65
C SER A 490 -20.96 -4.02 -21.69
N THR A 491 -21.63 -3.54 -20.63
CA THR A 491 -22.23 -4.41 -19.62
C THR A 491 -23.43 -5.21 -20.17
N LEU A 492 -23.83 -6.24 -19.42
CA LEU A 492 -25.00 -7.04 -19.78
C LEU A 492 -26.27 -6.19 -19.76
N GLU A 493 -26.38 -5.25 -18.84
CA GLU A 493 -27.51 -4.32 -18.70
C GLU A 493 -27.56 -3.32 -19.86
N GLU A 494 -26.43 -2.78 -20.30
CA GLU A 494 -26.33 -1.92 -21.48
C GLU A 494 -26.74 -2.65 -22.76
N ARG A 495 -26.32 -3.91 -22.90
CA ARG A 495 -26.71 -4.79 -24.02
C ARG A 495 -28.20 -5.15 -23.97
N ALA A 496 -28.75 -5.39 -22.79
CA ALA A 496 -30.17 -5.65 -22.60
C ALA A 496 -31.01 -4.42 -22.93
N ALA A 497 -30.53 -3.22 -22.60
CA ALA A 497 -31.20 -1.97 -23.00
C ALA A 497 -31.22 -1.77 -24.53
N GLN A 498 -30.31 -2.39 -25.28
CA GLN A 498 -30.30 -2.43 -26.73
C GLN A 498 -31.17 -3.56 -27.35
N GLY A 499 -31.89 -4.32 -26.51
CA GLY A 499 -32.84 -5.35 -26.91
C GLY A 499 -32.38 -6.80 -26.77
N ALA A 500 -31.21 -7.06 -26.19
CA ALA A 500 -30.79 -8.42 -25.90
C ALA A 500 -31.48 -8.98 -24.65
N ASN A 501 -31.58 -10.30 -24.56
CA ASN A 501 -32.17 -10.96 -23.40
C ASN A 501 -31.14 -11.07 -22.28
N LEU A 502 -31.35 -10.35 -21.17
CA LEU A 502 -30.42 -10.27 -20.05
C LEU A 502 -30.14 -11.63 -19.39
N GLU A 503 -31.16 -12.46 -19.21
CA GLU A 503 -31.01 -13.79 -18.60
C GLU A 503 -30.18 -14.74 -19.50
N GLN A 504 -30.39 -14.67 -20.79
CA GLN A 504 -29.58 -15.42 -21.76
C GLN A 504 -28.13 -14.94 -21.77
N LEU A 505 -27.89 -13.62 -21.72
CA LEU A 505 -26.54 -13.07 -21.67
C LEU A 505 -25.81 -13.49 -20.38
N ARG A 506 -26.48 -13.47 -19.24
CA ARG A 506 -25.94 -13.96 -17.97
C ARG A 506 -25.57 -15.44 -18.05
N GLY A 507 -26.46 -16.27 -18.60
CA GLY A 507 -26.18 -17.68 -18.80
C GLY A 507 -24.95 -17.94 -19.68
N LEU A 508 -24.78 -17.17 -20.78
CA LEU A 508 -23.60 -17.26 -21.64
C LEU A 508 -22.34 -16.80 -20.94
N ARG A 509 -22.38 -15.69 -20.21
CA ARG A 509 -21.26 -15.19 -19.40
C ARG A 509 -20.80 -16.25 -18.40
N ASP A 510 -21.71 -16.77 -17.61
CA ASP A 510 -21.40 -17.70 -16.52
C ASP A 510 -20.86 -19.03 -17.07
N ALA A 511 -21.42 -19.54 -18.17
CA ALA A 511 -20.93 -20.75 -18.82
C ALA A 511 -19.52 -20.57 -19.43
N ALA A 512 -19.29 -19.48 -20.17
CA ALA A 512 -17.99 -19.16 -20.75
C ALA A 512 -16.94 -18.93 -19.66
N ARG A 513 -17.27 -18.14 -18.61
CA ARG A 513 -16.40 -17.88 -17.46
C ARG A 513 -15.98 -19.18 -16.77
N GLN A 514 -16.92 -20.07 -16.50
CA GLN A 514 -16.64 -21.35 -15.84
C GLN A 514 -15.66 -22.19 -16.66
N LYS A 515 -15.85 -22.29 -17.99
CA LYS A 515 -14.99 -23.07 -18.88
C LYS A 515 -13.59 -22.48 -19.00
N LEU A 516 -13.49 -21.16 -19.19
CA LEU A 516 -12.20 -20.47 -19.27
C LEU A 516 -11.44 -20.58 -17.92
N LEU A 517 -12.13 -20.40 -16.80
CA LEU A 517 -11.50 -20.55 -15.48
C LEU A 517 -11.00 -21.98 -15.23
N ALA A 518 -11.79 -22.99 -15.63
CA ALA A 518 -11.38 -24.39 -15.53
C ALA A 518 -10.15 -24.69 -16.42
N ALA A 519 -10.11 -24.14 -17.62
CA ALA A 519 -8.94 -24.29 -18.50
C ALA A 519 -7.70 -23.55 -17.95
N ARG A 520 -7.88 -22.32 -17.42
CA ARG A 520 -6.80 -21.56 -16.78
C ARG A 520 -6.22 -22.28 -15.58
N SER A 521 -7.04 -22.98 -14.79
CA SER A 521 -6.57 -23.74 -13.63
C SER A 521 -5.62 -24.91 -13.96
N LEU A 522 -5.52 -25.28 -15.26
CA LEU A 522 -4.56 -26.28 -15.74
C LEU A 522 -3.21 -25.67 -16.15
N ARG A 523 -3.11 -24.34 -16.25
CA ARG A 523 -1.85 -23.64 -16.50
C ARG A 523 -0.98 -23.66 -15.24
N PRO A 524 0.36 -23.56 -15.38
CA PRO A 524 1.22 -23.26 -14.24
C PRO A 524 0.72 -22.00 -13.55
N THR A 525 0.64 -22.03 -12.22
CA THR A 525 0.10 -20.91 -11.41
C THR A 525 1.23 -19.99 -10.97
N PRO A 526 1.06 -18.65 -11.02
CA PRO A 526 1.99 -17.73 -10.39
C PRO A 526 2.21 -18.06 -8.90
N PHE A 527 3.38 -17.76 -8.41
CA PHE A 527 3.75 -18.04 -7.03
C PHE A 527 2.82 -17.28 -6.07
N ILE A 528 2.45 -17.94 -4.96
CA ILE A 528 1.67 -17.32 -3.87
C ILE A 528 2.59 -17.20 -2.67
N ASP A 529 2.87 -15.97 -2.26
CA ASP A 529 3.58 -15.73 -1.01
C ASP A 529 2.65 -15.97 0.18
N LYS A 530 2.89 -17.08 0.86
CA LYS A 530 2.10 -17.52 2.02
C LYS A 530 2.54 -16.88 3.33
N THR A 531 3.39 -15.88 3.30
CA THR A 531 3.74 -15.09 4.47
C THR A 531 2.51 -14.37 5.01
N LEU A 532 2.34 -14.34 6.32
CA LEU A 532 1.22 -13.67 6.98
C LEU A 532 1.74 -12.45 7.74
N TYR A 533 1.52 -11.27 7.19
CA TYR A 533 1.85 -9.99 7.82
C TYR A 533 0.72 -9.55 8.76
N THR A 534 1.06 -9.09 9.95
CA THR A 534 0.12 -8.73 11.02
C THR A 534 -0.83 -7.61 10.60
N GLY A 535 -0.31 -6.48 10.12
CA GLY A 535 -1.11 -5.33 9.71
C GLY A 535 -2.04 -5.67 8.54
N TRP A 536 -1.54 -6.37 7.51
CA TRP A 536 -2.34 -6.75 6.35
C TRP A 536 -3.46 -7.74 6.71
N ASN A 537 -3.18 -8.68 7.60
CA ASN A 537 -4.20 -9.60 8.11
C ASN A 537 -5.24 -8.89 8.95
N ALA A 538 -4.85 -7.89 9.75
CA ALA A 538 -5.79 -7.08 10.52
C ALA A 538 -6.69 -6.23 9.60
N MET A 539 -6.15 -5.64 8.52
CA MET A 539 -6.94 -4.98 7.48
C MET A 539 -7.96 -5.93 6.85
N ALA A 540 -7.53 -7.14 6.47
CA ALA A 540 -8.39 -8.15 5.88
C ALA A 540 -9.49 -8.62 6.84
N VAL A 541 -9.19 -8.77 8.13
CA VAL A 541 -10.19 -9.05 9.17
C VAL A 541 -11.25 -7.96 9.24
N THR A 542 -10.85 -6.68 9.27
CA THR A 542 -11.78 -5.55 9.26
C THR A 542 -12.68 -5.57 8.02
N ALA A 543 -12.12 -5.72 6.83
CA ALA A 543 -12.88 -5.77 5.57
C ALA A 543 -13.85 -6.96 5.52
N TYR A 544 -13.43 -8.12 5.99
CA TYR A 544 -14.27 -9.32 6.05
C TYR A 544 -15.42 -9.18 7.05
N LEU A 545 -15.16 -8.62 8.24
CA LEU A 545 -16.20 -8.38 9.23
C LEU A 545 -17.24 -7.35 8.75
N GLU A 546 -16.80 -6.31 8.08
CA GLU A 546 -17.66 -5.31 7.47
C GLU A 546 -18.49 -5.91 6.32
N THR A 547 -17.85 -6.63 5.41
CA THR A 547 -18.50 -7.36 4.31
C THR A 547 -19.52 -8.37 4.82
N ALA A 548 -19.14 -9.17 5.81
CA ALA A 548 -20.02 -10.17 6.41
C ALA A 548 -21.30 -9.56 6.99
N ARG A 549 -21.18 -8.40 7.61
CA ARG A 549 -22.32 -7.69 8.20
C ARG A 549 -23.23 -7.09 7.13
N VAL A 550 -22.66 -6.44 6.12
CA VAL A 550 -23.40 -5.76 5.05
C VAL A 550 -24.04 -6.77 4.09
N LEU A 551 -23.28 -7.78 3.64
CA LEU A 551 -23.74 -8.79 2.67
C LEU A 551 -24.35 -10.04 3.31
N ARG A 552 -24.35 -10.13 4.65
CA ARG A 552 -24.89 -11.25 5.44
C ARG A 552 -24.21 -12.58 5.12
N MET A 553 -22.89 -12.60 5.20
CA MET A 553 -22.04 -13.77 4.91
C MET A 553 -21.42 -14.33 6.19
N ASP A 554 -22.11 -15.25 6.87
CA ASP A 554 -21.69 -15.80 8.16
C ASP A 554 -20.33 -16.52 8.09
N SER A 555 -20.04 -17.27 7.02
CA SER A 555 -18.75 -17.96 6.83
C SER A 555 -17.57 -16.99 6.74
N VAL A 556 -17.78 -15.81 6.14
CA VAL A 556 -16.78 -14.72 6.04
C VAL A 556 -16.48 -14.17 7.44
N ARG A 557 -17.52 -13.93 8.23
CA ARG A 557 -17.37 -13.51 9.64
C ARG A 557 -16.60 -14.53 10.47
N GLU A 558 -16.95 -15.81 10.37
CA GLU A 558 -16.32 -16.89 11.12
C GLU A 558 -14.83 -17.00 10.79
N PHE A 559 -14.48 -16.89 9.50
CA PHE A 559 -13.09 -16.93 9.08
C PHE A 559 -12.29 -15.70 9.55
N ALA A 560 -12.88 -14.50 9.49
CA ALA A 560 -12.25 -13.30 10.03
C ALA A 560 -11.95 -13.43 11.54
N LEU A 561 -12.89 -13.95 12.33
CA LEU A 561 -12.69 -14.17 13.76
C LEU A 561 -11.64 -15.26 14.04
N LEU A 562 -11.57 -16.32 13.23
CA LEU A 562 -10.52 -17.33 13.30
C LEU A 562 -9.15 -16.70 13.05
N THR A 563 -9.03 -15.87 12.00
CA THR A 563 -7.80 -15.16 11.66
C THR A 563 -7.37 -14.22 12.78
N LEU A 564 -8.27 -13.39 13.32
CA LEU A 564 -7.94 -12.48 14.40
C LEU A 564 -7.48 -13.22 15.67
N ASN A 565 -8.12 -14.34 16.01
CA ASN A 565 -7.66 -15.16 17.14
C ASN A 565 -6.24 -15.68 16.91
N ARG A 566 -5.91 -16.12 15.69
CA ARG A 566 -4.55 -16.53 15.35
C ARG A 566 -3.56 -15.37 15.48
N LEU A 567 -3.90 -14.21 14.95
CA LEU A 567 -3.07 -13.01 15.05
C LEU A 567 -2.76 -12.66 16.51
N LEU A 568 -3.78 -12.60 17.37
CA LEU A 568 -3.61 -12.30 18.79
C LEU A 568 -2.84 -13.36 19.57
N ASN A 569 -2.83 -14.62 19.12
CA ASN A 569 -2.11 -15.70 19.77
C ASN A 569 -0.67 -15.88 19.29
N GLU A 570 -0.37 -15.60 18.00
CA GLU A 570 0.92 -15.89 17.39
C GLU A 570 1.82 -14.65 17.22
N ALA A 571 1.22 -13.46 16.98
CA ALA A 571 1.97 -12.21 16.82
C ALA A 571 2.16 -11.45 18.13
N TRP A 572 1.17 -11.48 19.04
CA TRP A 572 1.20 -10.76 20.31
C TRP A 572 1.95 -11.55 21.38
N ASP A 573 2.93 -10.94 22.05
CA ASP A 573 3.74 -11.57 23.11
C ASP A 573 3.08 -11.56 24.51
N GLY A 574 1.92 -10.91 24.63
CA GLY A 574 1.22 -10.73 25.91
C GLY A 574 1.80 -9.64 26.81
N ALA A 575 2.94 -9.04 26.46
CA ALA A 575 3.68 -8.07 27.27
C ALA A 575 3.81 -6.68 26.64
N GLY A 576 3.27 -6.49 25.44
CA GLY A 576 3.28 -5.18 24.77
C GLY A 576 3.97 -5.18 23.42
N THR A 577 4.50 -6.30 22.93
CA THR A 577 5.11 -6.41 21.61
C THR A 577 4.20 -7.18 20.65
N LEU A 578 3.97 -6.56 19.49
CA LEU A 578 3.34 -7.18 18.34
C LEU A 578 4.42 -7.40 17.29
N ASN A 579 4.52 -8.61 16.75
CA ASN A 579 5.45 -8.92 15.67
C ASN A 579 4.83 -8.55 14.33
N HIS A 580 5.63 -8.09 13.37
CA HIS A 580 5.17 -7.77 12.02
C HIS A 580 4.72 -9.01 11.25
N VAL A 581 5.41 -10.13 11.42
CA VAL A 581 5.11 -11.41 10.76
C VAL A 581 4.45 -12.38 11.73
N ILE A 582 3.26 -12.91 11.34
CA ILE A 582 2.56 -13.95 12.09
C ILE A 582 3.19 -15.32 11.79
N ALA A 583 3.33 -15.63 10.51
CA ALA A 583 3.86 -16.89 10.04
C ALA A 583 4.53 -16.74 8.67
N TYR A 584 5.57 -17.52 8.48
CA TYR A 584 6.23 -17.72 7.20
C TYR A 584 5.70 -19.00 6.50
N PRO A 585 5.96 -19.17 5.19
CA PRO A 585 5.68 -20.42 4.50
C PRO A 585 6.31 -21.64 5.22
N GLU A 586 5.61 -22.78 5.21
CA GLU A 586 6.06 -24.01 5.92
C GLU A 586 7.41 -24.56 5.45
N GLU A 587 7.85 -24.18 4.25
CA GLU A 587 9.16 -24.51 3.66
C GLU A 587 10.33 -23.76 4.33
N ALA A 588 10.06 -22.72 5.11
CA ALA A 588 11.04 -22.10 5.97
C ALA A 588 11.43 -23.11 7.05
N GLY A 589 12.61 -23.71 6.90
CA GLY A 589 13.06 -24.84 7.71
C GLY A 589 12.79 -24.68 9.20
N ALA A 590 12.15 -25.64 9.78
CA ALA A 590 11.65 -25.69 11.17
C ALA A 590 12.77 -25.69 12.25
N GLY A 591 13.90 -25.05 12.02
CA GLY A 591 15.08 -25.17 12.86
C GLY A 591 15.75 -23.88 13.33
N THR A 592 15.43 -22.75 12.73
CA THR A 592 15.93 -21.45 13.21
C THR A 592 14.73 -20.65 13.70
N ALA A 593 14.77 -20.23 14.98
CA ALA A 593 13.93 -19.13 15.41
C ALA A 593 14.40 -17.92 14.58
N ALA A 594 13.73 -17.72 13.42
CA ALA A 594 13.93 -16.52 12.64
C ALA A 594 13.70 -15.35 13.59
N GLU A 595 14.65 -14.43 13.63
CA GLU A 595 14.46 -13.20 14.39
C GLU A 595 13.21 -12.53 13.83
N LYS A 596 12.15 -12.48 14.62
CA LYS A 596 10.87 -11.96 14.17
C LYS A 596 11.02 -10.46 13.91
N ALA A 597 10.62 -10.02 12.73
CA ALA A 597 10.58 -8.60 12.42
C ALA A 597 9.70 -7.85 13.43
N PRO A 598 10.17 -6.74 14.01
CA PRO A 598 9.39 -5.99 14.99
C PRO A 598 8.18 -5.35 14.33
N GLY A 599 7.05 -5.34 15.02
CA GLY A 599 5.84 -4.69 14.54
C GLY A 599 6.01 -3.17 14.42
N THR A 600 5.45 -2.64 13.36
CA THR A 600 5.39 -1.21 13.06
C THR A 600 4.12 -0.56 13.62
N LEU A 601 4.01 0.75 13.56
CA LEU A 601 2.80 1.49 13.93
C LEU A 601 1.54 0.92 13.24
N ASP A 602 1.66 0.59 11.96
CA ASP A 602 0.56 0.09 11.14
C ASP A 602 0.01 -1.24 11.68
N ASP A 603 0.90 -2.15 12.11
CA ASP A 603 0.49 -3.43 12.70
C ASP A 603 -0.41 -3.23 13.93
N TYR A 604 -0.03 -2.28 14.80
CA TYR A 604 -0.81 -1.97 15.99
C TYR A 604 -2.12 -1.28 15.65
N ALA A 605 -2.08 -0.24 14.82
CA ALA A 605 -3.26 0.56 14.48
C ALA A 605 -4.34 -0.29 13.80
N PHE A 606 -3.98 -1.08 12.79
CA PHE A 606 -4.92 -1.99 12.13
C PHE A 606 -5.41 -3.11 13.05
N THR A 607 -4.56 -3.63 13.94
CA THR A 607 -5.00 -4.64 14.93
C THR A 607 -6.03 -4.07 15.91
N VAL A 608 -5.88 -2.81 16.34
CA VAL A 608 -6.91 -2.14 17.17
C VAL A 608 -8.24 -2.06 16.42
N HIS A 609 -8.23 -1.65 15.13
CA HIS A 609 -9.44 -1.61 14.31
C HIS A 609 -10.09 -2.99 14.19
N ALA A 610 -9.32 -4.02 13.86
CA ALA A 610 -9.81 -5.40 13.74
C ALA A 610 -10.44 -5.92 15.04
N CYS A 611 -9.84 -5.62 16.19
CA CYS A 611 -10.37 -6.00 17.49
C CYS A 611 -11.70 -5.28 17.82
N ILE A 612 -11.82 -3.99 17.49
CA ILE A 612 -13.07 -3.24 17.65
C ILE A 612 -14.17 -3.84 16.76
N ASP A 613 -13.85 -4.13 15.49
CA ASP A 613 -14.83 -4.69 14.55
C ASP A 613 -15.24 -6.12 14.93
N ALA A 614 -14.32 -6.91 15.47
CA ALA A 614 -14.63 -8.24 16.01
C ALA A 614 -15.56 -8.17 17.23
N TRP A 615 -15.38 -7.16 18.09
CA TRP A 615 -16.34 -6.92 19.17
C TRP A 615 -17.72 -6.56 18.61
N PHE A 616 -17.81 -5.67 17.62
CA PHE A 616 -19.09 -5.33 16.95
C PHE A 616 -19.77 -6.54 16.31
N ALA A 617 -18.99 -7.46 15.76
CA ALA A 617 -19.51 -8.65 15.07
C ALA A 617 -20.10 -9.72 15.99
N GLY A 618 -19.71 -9.76 17.26
CA GLY A 618 -20.14 -10.84 18.17
C GLY A 618 -20.31 -10.47 19.63
N GLY A 619 -20.03 -9.23 20.04
CA GLY A 619 -20.14 -8.77 21.43
C GLY A 619 -19.17 -9.45 22.41
N ASN A 620 -18.09 -10.10 21.91
CA ASN A 620 -17.11 -10.75 22.78
C ASN A 620 -16.14 -9.73 23.38
N MET A 621 -16.28 -9.46 24.68
CA MET A 621 -15.48 -8.51 25.44
C MET A 621 -13.97 -8.77 25.41
N ASN A 622 -13.52 -9.97 25.08
CA ASN A 622 -12.10 -10.23 24.95
C ASN A 622 -11.48 -9.45 23.79
N PHE A 623 -12.21 -9.27 22.68
CA PHE A 623 -11.72 -8.44 21.56
C PHE A 623 -11.68 -6.96 21.95
N TYR A 624 -12.68 -6.44 22.65
CA TYR A 624 -12.64 -5.06 23.17
C TYR A 624 -11.44 -4.83 24.12
N ARG A 625 -11.21 -5.78 25.06
CA ARG A 625 -10.04 -5.69 25.96
C ARG A 625 -8.72 -5.79 25.20
N ALA A 626 -8.64 -6.64 24.18
CA ALA A 626 -7.47 -6.71 23.31
C ALA A 626 -7.24 -5.39 22.57
N ALA A 627 -8.29 -4.75 22.05
CA ALA A 627 -8.19 -3.43 21.41
C ALA A 627 -7.58 -2.38 22.36
N VAL A 628 -8.06 -2.32 23.61
CA VAL A 628 -7.53 -1.41 24.64
C VAL A 628 -6.06 -1.69 24.94
N ILE A 629 -5.69 -2.97 25.16
CA ILE A 629 -4.32 -3.36 25.49
C ILE A 629 -3.35 -3.05 24.34
N VAL A 630 -3.73 -3.35 23.09
CA VAL A 630 -2.91 -3.07 21.93
C VAL A 630 -2.79 -1.57 21.68
N ALA A 631 -3.85 -0.80 21.88
CA ALA A 631 -3.83 0.67 21.77
C ALA A 631 -2.91 1.32 22.83
N ASP A 632 -3.00 0.87 24.08
CA ASP A 632 -2.13 1.37 25.16
C ASP A 632 -0.65 1.03 24.87
N ALA A 633 -0.37 -0.16 24.30
CA ALA A 633 0.97 -0.55 23.87
C ALA A 633 1.45 0.29 22.65
N MET A 634 0.57 0.57 21.69
CA MET A 634 0.85 1.48 20.56
C MET A 634 1.28 2.86 21.06
N ILE A 635 0.51 3.45 21.97
CA ILE A 635 0.84 4.74 22.55
C ILE A 635 2.19 4.71 23.27
N ALA A 636 2.42 3.71 24.12
CA ALA A 636 3.65 3.60 24.89
C ALA A 636 4.93 3.44 24.01
N ARG A 637 4.82 2.83 22.83
CA ARG A 637 5.97 2.50 21.98
C ARG A 637 6.26 3.53 20.90
N PHE A 638 5.24 4.17 20.36
CA PHE A 638 5.37 4.95 19.13
C PHE A 638 5.02 6.44 19.32
N TYR A 639 4.20 6.81 20.31
CA TYR A 639 3.73 8.18 20.46
C TYR A 639 4.85 9.13 20.90
N ASP A 640 4.96 10.26 20.19
CA ASP A 640 5.83 11.36 20.54
C ASP A 640 5.10 12.38 21.43
N SER A 641 5.21 12.23 22.74
CA SER A 641 4.56 13.12 23.69
C SER A 641 5.11 14.56 23.68
N THR A 642 6.18 14.84 22.92
CA THR A 642 6.81 16.16 22.85
C THR A 642 6.32 16.96 21.65
N ALA A 643 6.22 16.33 20.49
CA ALA A 643 5.88 16.96 19.24
C ALA A 643 4.54 16.48 18.64
N GLY A 644 3.85 15.57 19.33
CA GLY A 644 2.63 14.92 18.84
C GLY A 644 2.89 13.86 17.78
N ALA A 645 1.85 13.12 17.40
CA ALA A 645 1.87 12.05 16.42
C ALA A 645 2.75 10.84 16.79
N PHE A 646 2.68 9.81 15.96
CA PHE A 646 3.36 8.54 16.18
C PHE A 646 4.51 8.35 15.20
N TYR A 647 5.61 7.81 15.68
CA TYR A 647 6.67 7.28 14.83
C TYR A 647 6.24 5.93 14.24
N ASP A 648 6.72 5.60 13.05
CA ASP A 648 6.46 4.33 12.35
C ASP A 648 7.13 3.12 13.02
N ALA A 649 8.28 3.32 13.66
CA ALA A 649 9.05 2.29 14.35
C ALA A 649 9.22 2.64 15.83
N ALA A 650 9.23 1.61 16.68
CA ALA A 650 9.49 1.78 18.12
C ALA A 650 10.89 2.38 18.36
N ALA A 651 11.03 3.08 19.48
CA ALA A 651 12.35 3.54 19.90
C ALA A 651 13.26 2.34 20.18
N SER A 652 14.52 2.43 19.76
CA SER A 652 15.54 1.44 20.13
C SER A 652 15.65 1.31 21.64
N GLU A 653 15.89 0.11 22.13
CA GLU A 653 16.13 -0.12 23.54
C GLU A 653 17.32 0.69 24.05
N LYS A 654 17.28 1.10 25.33
CA LYS A 654 18.37 1.89 25.91
C LYS A 654 19.71 1.18 25.75
N GLY A 655 20.62 1.79 24.97
CA GLY A 655 21.97 1.31 24.74
C GLY A 655 22.15 0.57 23.41
N GLN A 656 21.11 0.31 22.65
CA GLN A 656 21.20 -0.17 21.28
C GLN A 656 21.38 1.02 20.33
N ILE A 657 22.35 0.91 19.42
CA ILE A 657 22.54 1.87 18.33
C ILE A 657 21.71 1.38 17.14
N PRO A 658 20.76 2.18 16.61
CA PRO A 658 20.02 1.79 15.41
C PRO A 658 20.96 1.49 14.24
N LEU A 659 20.67 0.45 13.47
CA LEU A 659 21.48 0.08 12.32
C LEU A 659 21.20 1.02 11.14
N GLY A 660 22.24 1.63 10.59
CA GLY A 660 22.17 2.44 9.40
C GLY A 660 21.16 3.59 9.50
N ALA A 661 20.35 3.76 8.46
CA ALA A 661 19.36 4.83 8.38
C ALA A 661 18.15 4.66 9.33
N LEU A 662 18.03 3.54 10.06
CA LEU A 662 16.95 3.34 11.05
C LEU A 662 17.03 4.31 12.25
N GLY A 663 18.15 5.02 12.42
CA GLY A 663 18.25 6.12 13.39
C GLY A 663 17.30 7.29 13.09
N ALA A 664 16.96 7.52 11.82
CA ALA A 664 16.00 8.52 11.38
C ALA A 664 14.58 7.96 11.50
N ARG A 665 13.88 8.23 12.62
CA ARG A 665 12.48 7.82 12.82
C ARG A 665 11.56 8.78 12.07
N ARG A 666 10.55 8.23 11.39
CA ARG A 666 9.59 9.00 10.59
C ARG A 666 8.18 8.96 11.19
N LYS A 667 7.37 9.95 10.86
CA LYS A 667 5.94 10.01 11.21
C LYS A 667 5.12 9.84 9.92
N PRO A 668 4.64 8.64 9.59
CA PRO A 668 3.95 8.37 8.32
C PRO A 668 2.62 9.14 8.24
N LEU A 669 2.44 9.85 7.12
CA LEU A 669 1.23 10.63 6.81
C LEU A 669 0.60 10.22 5.47
N GLN A 670 1.41 9.77 4.54
CA GLN A 670 1.01 9.50 3.16
C GLN A 670 0.41 8.09 3.01
N ASP A 671 -0.76 8.01 2.36
CA ASP A 671 -1.39 6.76 1.96
C ASP A 671 -0.66 6.19 0.74
N SER A 672 0.20 5.19 0.94
CA SER A 672 0.94 4.55 -0.17
C SER A 672 1.60 3.23 0.25
N PRO A 673 1.12 2.08 -0.22
CA PRO A 673 -0.17 1.82 -0.87
C PRO A 673 -1.34 1.71 0.11
N THR A 674 -1.05 1.48 1.40
CA THR A 674 -2.03 1.33 2.48
C THR A 674 -2.37 2.67 3.13
N PRO A 675 -3.49 2.77 3.85
CA PRO A 675 -3.77 3.94 4.69
C PRO A 675 -2.62 4.19 5.66
N ALA A 676 -2.21 5.46 5.81
CA ALA A 676 -1.07 5.84 6.63
C ALA A 676 -1.27 5.54 8.12
N GLY A 677 -0.19 5.16 8.82
CA GLY A 677 -0.24 4.72 10.21
C GLY A 677 -0.77 5.78 11.19
N ASN A 678 -0.39 7.06 11.04
CA ASN A 678 -0.85 8.12 11.93
C ASN A 678 -2.36 8.39 11.84
N PRO A 679 -2.96 8.63 10.66
CA PRO A 679 -4.42 8.77 10.54
C PRO A 679 -5.17 7.52 11.01
N THR A 680 -4.64 6.34 10.72
CA THR A 680 -5.22 5.06 11.15
C THR A 680 -5.20 4.94 12.68
N ALA A 681 -4.08 5.27 13.33
CA ALA A 681 -3.97 5.29 14.79
C ALA A 681 -4.93 6.30 15.42
N ALA A 682 -5.00 7.52 14.88
CA ALA A 682 -5.94 8.54 15.36
C ALA A 682 -7.41 8.06 15.24
N SER A 683 -7.78 7.48 14.10
CA SER A 683 -9.12 6.91 13.89
C SER A 683 -9.43 5.75 14.86
N ALA A 684 -8.45 4.87 15.12
CA ALA A 684 -8.59 3.77 16.08
C ALA A 684 -8.83 4.28 17.51
N LEU A 685 -8.07 5.30 17.92
CA LEU A 685 -8.20 5.92 19.24
C LEU A 685 -9.55 6.63 19.42
N LEU A 686 -10.04 7.35 18.41
CA LEU A 686 -11.39 7.96 18.44
C LEU A 686 -12.49 6.91 18.56
N ARG A 687 -12.35 5.77 17.88
CA ARG A 687 -13.30 4.65 18.03
C ARG A 687 -13.26 4.04 19.43
N LEU A 688 -12.09 3.95 20.06
CA LEU A 688 -11.95 3.46 21.43
C LEU A 688 -12.45 4.46 22.47
N GLU A 689 -12.22 5.76 22.23
CA GLU A 689 -12.80 6.82 23.11
C GLU A 689 -14.30 6.69 23.18
N ALA A 690 -14.98 6.56 22.04
CA ALA A 690 -16.42 6.42 21.97
C ALA A 690 -16.98 5.16 22.71
N LEU A 691 -16.15 4.14 22.95
CA LEU A 691 -16.51 2.91 23.64
C LEU A 691 -16.11 2.91 25.12
N SER A 692 -14.93 3.44 25.43
CA SER A 692 -14.34 3.41 26.77
C SER A 692 -14.64 4.66 27.60
N GLY A 693 -14.92 5.79 26.94
CA GLY A 693 -15.03 7.11 27.59
C GLY A 693 -13.66 7.71 28.01
N ARG A 694 -12.54 7.09 27.65
CA ARG A 694 -11.19 7.57 28.00
C ARG A 694 -10.82 8.77 27.13
N GLN A 695 -10.92 9.96 27.71
CA GLN A 695 -10.65 11.25 27.05
C GLN A 695 -9.21 11.33 26.50
N GLU A 696 -8.26 10.68 27.14
CA GLU A 696 -6.85 10.62 26.70
C GLU A 696 -6.70 10.13 25.25
N TYR A 697 -7.50 9.17 24.81
CA TYR A 697 -7.46 8.68 23.43
C TYR A 697 -7.85 9.78 22.43
N ARG A 698 -8.84 10.61 22.77
CA ARG A 698 -9.23 11.73 21.93
C ARG A 698 -8.15 12.80 21.89
N GLU A 699 -7.55 13.14 23.03
CA GLU A 699 -6.47 14.13 23.13
C GLU A 699 -5.25 13.73 22.27
N ILE A 700 -4.84 12.44 22.33
CA ILE A 700 -3.75 11.92 21.50
C ILE A 700 -4.12 11.93 20.02
N ALA A 701 -5.37 11.62 19.65
CA ALA A 701 -5.83 11.69 18.27
C ALA A 701 -5.84 13.14 17.74
N GLU A 702 -6.28 14.11 18.55
CA GLU A 702 -6.23 15.54 18.21
C GLU A 702 -4.79 16.02 18.01
N ASP A 703 -3.89 15.69 18.92
CA ASP A 703 -2.45 16.02 18.80
C ASP A 703 -1.84 15.38 17.54
N THR A 704 -2.22 14.13 17.25
CA THR A 704 -1.73 13.41 16.06
C THR A 704 -2.15 14.11 14.78
N LEU A 705 -3.43 14.44 14.63
CA LEU A 705 -3.93 15.14 13.45
C LEU A 705 -3.43 16.59 13.39
N GLY A 706 -3.33 17.25 14.53
CA GLY A 706 -2.81 18.62 14.65
C GLY A 706 -1.37 18.76 14.18
N CYS A 707 -0.55 17.74 14.40
CA CYS A 707 0.85 17.70 13.95
C CYS A 707 1.00 17.93 12.45
N PHE A 708 0.06 17.45 11.64
CA PHE A 708 0.10 17.50 10.18
C PHE A 708 -0.81 18.54 9.54
N ALA A 709 -1.69 19.19 10.32
CA ALA A 709 -2.75 20.05 9.77
C ALA A 709 -2.23 21.17 8.84
N GLY A 710 -1.03 21.70 9.10
CA GLY A 710 -0.43 22.78 8.31
C GLY A 710 0.17 22.33 6.97
N ILE A 711 0.38 21.03 6.78
CA ILE A 711 1.08 20.50 5.60
C ILE A 711 0.25 19.50 4.80
N VAL A 712 -0.76 18.88 5.41
CA VAL A 712 -1.48 17.74 4.80
C VAL A 712 -2.17 18.08 3.47
N GLU A 713 -2.55 19.34 3.27
CA GLU A 713 -3.17 19.80 2.00
C GLU A 713 -2.25 19.54 0.78
N HIS A 714 -0.92 19.55 0.99
CA HIS A 714 0.05 19.29 -0.06
C HIS A 714 0.11 17.82 -0.51
N PHE A 715 -0.33 16.90 0.35
CA PHE A 715 -0.39 15.46 0.02
C PHE A 715 -1.61 15.11 -0.84
N GLY A 716 -2.65 15.97 -0.88
CA GLY A 716 -3.77 15.84 -1.81
C GLY A 716 -4.36 14.44 -1.86
N LEU A 717 -4.20 13.77 -3.01
CA LEU A 717 -4.69 12.42 -3.27
C LEU A 717 -4.16 11.35 -2.28
N TYR A 718 -3.02 11.58 -1.67
CA TYR A 718 -2.38 10.64 -0.72
C TYR A 718 -2.72 10.94 0.75
N ALA A 719 -3.72 11.76 1.02
CA ALA A 719 -4.16 12.12 2.37
C ALA A 719 -5.62 11.73 2.66
N GLY A 720 -6.16 10.75 1.92
CA GLY A 720 -7.55 10.30 2.10
C GLY A 720 -7.84 9.79 3.50
N SER A 721 -6.95 8.95 4.06
CA SER A 721 -7.08 8.44 5.42
C SER A 721 -7.03 9.54 6.48
N TYR A 722 -6.21 10.57 6.29
CA TYR A 722 -6.20 11.74 7.18
C TYR A 722 -7.52 12.50 7.12
N GLY A 723 -8.07 12.74 5.91
CA GLY A 723 -9.38 13.36 5.74
C GLY A 723 -10.49 12.61 6.49
N LEU A 724 -10.52 11.28 6.37
CA LEU A 724 -11.47 10.42 7.07
C LEU A 724 -11.29 10.44 8.60
N ALA A 725 -10.07 10.46 9.11
CA ALA A 725 -9.80 10.56 10.54
C ALA A 725 -10.18 11.93 11.10
N LEU A 726 -9.92 13.00 10.33
CA LEU A 726 -10.31 14.36 10.70
C LEU A 726 -11.83 14.54 10.68
N GLU A 727 -12.54 13.97 9.70
CA GLU A 727 -13.99 13.93 9.66
C GLU A 727 -14.55 13.27 10.92
N ARG A 728 -13.99 12.12 11.31
CA ARG A 728 -14.37 11.40 12.55
C ARG A 728 -14.11 12.19 13.81
N LEU A 729 -13.03 12.98 13.85
CA LEU A 729 -12.71 13.83 15.02
C LEU A 729 -13.71 14.97 15.18
N LEU A 730 -14.10 15.60 14.06
CA LEU A 730 -14.87 16.84 14.05
C LEU A 730 -16.38 16.65 14.13
N GLN A 731 -16.86 15.46 13.76
CA GLN A 731 -18.29 15.13 13.81
C GLN A 731 -18.63 14.33 15.07
N ASP A 732 -19.83 14.57 15.62
CA ASP A 732 -20.36 13.76 16.71
C ASP A 732 -20.52 12.30 16.27
N PRO A 733 -20.04 11.31 17.03
CA PRO A 733 -20.22 9.91 16.69
C PRO A 733 -21.69 9.52 16.74
N VAL A 734 -22.16 8.84 15.70
CA VAL A 734 -23.48 8.23 15.65
C VAL A 734 -23.37 6.76 16.04
N GLN A 735 -23.87 6.41 17.21
CA GLN A 735 -23.87 5.05 17.71
C GLN A 735 -25.26 4.43 17.61
N VAL A 736 -25.37 3.31 16.89
CA VAL A 736 -26.60 2.54 16.79
C VAL A 736 -26.43 1.21 17.50
N VAL A 737 -27.06 1.07 18.65
CA VAL A 737 -27.00 -0.16 19.44
C VAL A 737 -28.31 -0.93 19.28
N VAL A 738 -28.23 -2.08 18.61
CA VAL A 738 -29.35 -3.00 18.49
C VAL A 738 -29.29 -4.03 19.60
N VAL A 739 -30.27 -4.03 20.50
CA VAL A 739 -30.38 -5.03 21.58
C VAL A 739 -31.43 -6.07 21.22
N GLY A 740 -31.01 -7.32 21.12
CA GLY A 740 -31.92 -8.41 20.79
C GLY A 740 -31.24 -9.56 20.06
N SER A 741 -32.03 -10.61 19.81
CA SER A 741 -31.63 -11.81 19.06
C SER A 741 -32.67 -12.18 18.01
N GLY A 742 -32.27 -13.07 17.07
CA GLY A 742 -33.17 -13.58 16.02
C GLY A 742 -33.52 -12.55 14.93
N ALA A 743 -34.62 -12.80 14.20
CA ALA A 743 -34.96 -12.06 12.98
C ALA A 743 -35.32 -10.57 13.20
N ALA A 744 -35.88 -10.23 14.35
CA ALA A 744 -36.24 -8.83 14.67
C ALA A 744 -34.97 -7.97 14.82
N ALA A 745 -33.98 -8.43 15.60
CA ALA A 745 -32.69 -7.75 15.76
C ALA A 745 -31.93 -7.68 14.43
N ALA A 746 -31.93 -8.77 13.64
CA ALA A 746 -31.27 -8.80 12.34
C ALA A 746 -31.89 -7.78 11.32
N ARG A 747 -33.20 -7.51 11.40
CA ARG A 747 -33.83 -6.46 10.58
C ARG A 747 -33.39 -5.07 11.00
N LEU A 748 -33.40 -4.77 12.31
CA LEU A 748 -32.91 -3.47 12.83
C LEU A 748 -31.44 -3.23 12.48
N GLU A 749 -30.60 -4.24 12.67
CA GLU A 749 -29.18 -4.18 12.31
C GLU A 749 -29.00 -3.90 10.80
N ALA A 750 -29.73 -4.63 9.95
CA ALA A 750 -29.70 -4.42 8.50
C ALA A 750 -30.10 -3.00 8.09
N THR A 751 -31.11 -2.42 8.76
CA THR A 751 -31.49 -1.02 8.54
C THR A 751 -30.40 -0.07 9.01
N ALA A 752 -29.78 -0.34 10.14
CA ALA A 752 -28.70 0.50 10.68
C ALA A 752 -27.45 0.52 9.79
N VAL A 753 -27.09 -0.60 9.16
CA VAL A 753 -25.91 -0.68 8.27
C VAL A 753 -26.17 -0.22 6.84
N ALA A 754 -27.42 0.06 6.46
CA ALA A 754 -27.80 0.31 5.06
C ALA A 754 -27.22 1.60 4.43
N ARG A 755 -26.55 2.46 5.17
CA ARG A 755 -25.91 3.68 4.67
C ARG A 755 -24.50 3.79 5.25
N PHE A 756 -23.52 4.05 4.41
CA PHE A 756 -22.18 4.37 4.86
C PHE A 756 -22.12 5.76 5.50
N ALA A 757 -21.38 5.91 6.58
CA ALA A 757 -20.92 7.18 7.16
C ALA A 757 -19.71 6.88 8.07
N VAL A 758 -18.67 7.68 7.97
CA VAL A 758 -17.39 7.44 8.66
C VAL A 758 -17.54 7.52 10.18
N ASN A 759 -18.43 8.39 10.67
CA ASN A 759 -18.68 8.59 12.10
C ASN A 759 -19.77 7.67 12.66
N LYS A 760 -20.40 6.82 11.84
CA LYS A 760 -21.46 5.91 12.29
C LYS A 760 -20.91 4.56 12.73
N THR A 761 -21.34 4.11 13.89
CA THR A 761 -21.02 2.79 14.43
C THR A 761 -22.31 2.00 14.68
N VAL A 762 -22.37 0.78 14.19
CA VAL A 762 -23.52 -0.11 14.42
C VAL A 762 -23.02 -1.33 15.20
N MET A 763 -23.70 -1.64 16.28
CA MET A 763 -23.39 -2.80 17.10
C MET A 763 -24.65 -3.55 17.49
N ARG A 764 -24.51 -4.88 17.65
CA ARG A 764 -25.60 -5.73 18.11
C ARG A 764 -25.22 -6.44 19.40
N ILE A 765 -26.03 -6.26 20.43
CA ILE A 765 -25.82 -6.79 21.76
C ILE A 765 -26.91 -7.81 22.07
N ALA A 766 -26.51 -9.03 22.42
CA ALA A 766 -27.44 -10.03 22.90
C ALA A 766 -27.98 -9.63 24.31
N PRO A 767 -29.26 -9.87 24.63
CA PRO A 767 -29.86 -9.40 25.87
C PRO A 767 -29.17 -9.89 27.16
N ASP A 768 -28.56 -11.06 27.10
CA ASP A 768 -27.80 -11.65 28.22
C ASP A 768 -26.42 -10.98 28.43
N ARG A 769 -25.94 -10.24 27.45
CA ARG A 769 -24.71 -9.43 27.54
C ARG A 769 -24.95 -8.03 28.10
N LEU A 770 -26.19 -7.58 28.16
CA LEU A 770 -26.56 -6.27 28.71
C LEU A 770 -26.53 -6.29 30.25
N VAL A 771 -25.36 -6.48 30.79
CA VAL A 771 -25.06 -6.53 32.24
C VAL A 771 -23.75 -5.79 32.52
N ALA A 772 -23.52 -5.36 33.74
CA ALA A 772 -22.29 -4.72 34.16
C ALA A 772 -21.07 -5.61 33.83
N GLY A 773 -20.04 -5.03 33.19
CA GLY A 773 -18.85 -5.75 32.67
C GLY A 773 -19.08 -6.60 31.41
N GLY A 774 -20.31 -6.62 30.88
CA GLY A 774 -20.68 -7.34 29.66
C GLY A 774 -20.59 -6.51 28.38
N ILE A 775 -20.43 -5.21 28.52
CA ILE A 775 -20.29 -4.21 27.44
C ILE A 775 -19.23 -3.16 27.83
N PRO A 776 -18.68 -2.38 26.90
CA PRO A 776 -17.74 -1.29 27.20
C PRO A 776 -18.32 -0.22 28.13
N GLU A 777 -17.44 0.42 28.87
CA GLU A 777 -17.78 1.28 30.02
C GLU A 777 -18.68 2.47 29.64
N ALA A 778 -18.37 3.18 28.53
CA ALA A 778 -19.19 4.31 28.10
C ALA A 778 -20.61 3.90 27.69
N LEU A 779 -20.77 2.66 27.20
CA LEU A 779 -22.07 2.11 26.85
C LEU A 779 -22.86 1.64 28.07
N GLU A 780 -22.20 1.19 29.14
CA GLU A 780 -22.85 0.79 30.38
C GLU A 780 -23.65 1.93 31.01
N GLU A 781 -23.04 3.12 31.09
CA GLU A 781 -23.67 4.29 31.67
C GLU A 781 -25.01 4.63 31.00
N THR A 782 -25.10 4.39 29.70
CA THR A 782 -26.30 4.68 28.91
C THR A 782 -27.27 3.50 28.87
N LEU A 783 -26.80 2.34 28.43
CA LEU A 783 -27.69 1.21 28.09
C LEU A 783 -28.32 0.53 29.29
N LEU A 784 -27.63 0.48 30.45
CA LEU A 784 -28.17 -0.12 31.65
C LEU A 784 -29.28 0.72 32.30
N GLN A 785 -29.36 2.00 31.96
CA GLN A 785 -30.40 2.93 32.46
C GLN A 785 -31.63 3.01 31.53
N VAL A 786 -31.51 2.54 30.28
CA VAL A 786 -32.61 2.56 29.31
C VAL A 786 -33.65 1.51 29.63
N LEU A 787 -34.92 1.96 29.79
CA LEU A 787 -36.04 1.05 29.99
C LEU A 787 -36.30 0.26 28.72
N LYS A 788 -36.22 -1.08 28.83
CA LYS A 788 -36.60 -1.99 27.74
C LYS A 788 -38.08 -1.74 27.36
N PRO A 789 -38.37 -1.57 26.05
CA PRO A 789 -39.75 -1.47 25.57
C PRO A 789 -40.54 -2.74 25.88
N GLU A 790 -41.77 -2.56 26.46
CA GLU A 790 -42.62 -3.71 26.82
C GLU A 790 -43.00 -4.51 25.56
N GLY A 791 -42.87 -5.81 25.64
CA GLY A 791 -43.22 -6.75 24.54
C GLY A 791 -42.30 -6.76 23.34
N ALA A 792 -41.24 -5.93 23.31
CA ALA A 792 -40.32 -5.89 22.18
C ALA A 792 -39.36 -7.08 22.21
N ALA A 793 -39.28 -7.80 21.09
CA ALA A 793 -38.30 -8.89 20.87
C ALA A 793 -36.88 -8.34 20.60
N ALA A 794 -36.79 -7.15 20.02
CA ALA A 794 -35.56 -6.40 19.80
C ALA A 794 -35.88 -4.91 19.75
N TRP A 795 -34.88 -4.08 20.01
CA TRP A 795 -34.98 -2.62 19.94
C TRP A 795 -33.62 -2.01 19.60
N ALA A 796 -33.61 -0.82 19.03
CA ALA A 796 -32.42 -0.05 18.74
C ALA A 796 -32.38 1.24 19.53
N LEU A 797 -31.20 1.64 19.98
CA LEU A 797 -30.90 2.96 20.52
C LEU A 797 -30.01 3.69 19.52
N VAL A 798 -30.37 4.91 19.17
CA VAL A 798 -29.55 5.79 18.32
C VAL A 798 -29.08 6.94 19.19
N CYS A 799 -27.76 7.06 19.34
CA CYS A 799 -27.11 8.14 20.08
C CYS A 799 -26.26 8.97 19.11
N GLN A 800 -26.37 10.30 19.21
CA GLN A 800 -25.48 11.24 18.52
C GLN A 800 -24.75 12.07 19.59
N GLY A 801 -23.44 11.96 19.65
CA GLY A 801 -22.64 12.50 20.71
C GLY A 801 -23.15 12.00 22.09
N ARG A 802 -23.61 12.92 22.94
CA ARG A 802 -24.12 12.61 24.28
C ARG A 802 -25.65 12.49 24.36
N THR A 803 -26.35 12.59 23.24
CA THR A 803 -27.83 12.56 23.21
C THR A 803 -28.32 11.29 22.55
N CYS A 804 -29.20 10.55 23.25
CA CYS A 804 -29.83 9.35 22.71
C CYS A 804 -31.32 9.57 22.48
N LEU A 805 -31.84 9.02 21.38
CA LEU A 805 -33.25 8.96 21.08
C LEU A 805 -33.95 7.88 21.95
N PRO A 806 -35.26 7.95 22.15
CA PRO A 806 -36.00 6.87 22.80
C PRO A 806 -35.81 5.53 22.02
N PRO A 807 -35.88 4.38 22.71
CA PRO A 807 -35.75 3.08 22.05
C PRO A 807 -36.71 2.87 20.88
N ILE A 808 -36.22 2.40 19.76
CA ILE A 808 -36.95 2.21 18.51
C ILE A 808 -37.10 0.71 18.27
N THR A 809 -38.31 0.23 17.94
CA THR A 809 -38.62 -1.19 17.83
C THR A 809 -38.87 -1.68 16.40
N ASP A 810 -38.93 -0.75 15.45
CA ASP A 810 -39.19 -1.09 14.03
C ASP A 810 -38.20 -0.41 13.08
N ALA A 811 -38.11 -0.95 11.86
CA ALA A 811 -37.14 -0.51 10.86
C ALA A 811 -37.46 0.87 10.29
N GLU A 812 -38.76 1.24 10.17
CA GLU A 812 -39.16 2.56 9.63
C GLU A 812 -38.79 3.69 10.57
N GLY A 813 -39.07 3.49 11.86
CA GLY A 813 -38.69 4.45 12.92
C GLY A 813 -37.17 4.61 13.00
N LEU A 814 -36.42 3.49 12.85
CA LEU A 814 -34.95 3.54 12.85
C LEU A 814 -34.40 4.29 11.61
N LEU A 815 -34.97 4.07 10.44
CA LEU A 815 -34.57 4.78 9.22
C LEU A 815 -34.77 6.30 9.38
N LYS A 816 -35.94 6.72 9.86
CA LYS A 816 -36.23 8.15 10.13
C LYS A 816 -35.27 8.76 11.16
N ALA A 817 -34.93 8.00 12.20
CA ALA A 817 -33.97 8.45 13.21
C ALA A 817 -32.58 8.67 12.63
N LEU A 818 -32.14 7.80 11.72
CA LEU A 818 -30.85 7.92 11.06
C LEU A 818 -30.80 9.04 10.00
N GLU A 819 -31.93 9.34 9.33
CA GLU A 819 -32.06 10.49 8.43
C GLU A 819 -31.94 11.84 9.18
N GLY A 820 -32.35 11.87 10.44
CA GLY A 820 -32.26 13.05 11.28
C GLY A 820 -30.96 13.20 12.08
N ALA A 821 -30.13 12.15 12.09
CA ALA A 821 -28.86 12.12 12.82
C ALA A 821 -27.61 12.28 11.89
N GLY A 822 -27.84 12.53 10.59
CA GLY A 822 -26.80 12.69 9.57
C GLY A 822 -26.57 14.12 9.12
#